data_a4646f9834678105dd6b7c62cd761ec0
#
_entry.id   a4646f9834678105dd6b7c62cd761ec0
#
_cell.length_a   1.000
_cell.length_b   1.000
_cell.length_c   1.000
_cell.angle_alpha   90.00
_cell.angle_beta   90.00
_cell.angle_gamma   90.00
#
_symmetry.space_group_name_H-M   'P 1'
#
loop_
_entity.id
_entity.type
_entity.pdbx_description
1 polymer ?
#
loop_
_entity_poly.entity_id
_entity_poly.type
_entity_poly.pdbx_seq_one_letter_code
_entity_poly.pdbx_strand_id
1 'polypeptide(L)'
;MAKGDTEMKITLKDGSVKEYASAMSVLDIAKDLSEGLARAACAGEMDGEVVDLRTVIDKDCQLNILTARDEKGLAALRHTASHVMAQAVKRLYPDTKLAIGPSIADGFYYDVDPASPMTAEDMGKIEAEMKKIVKENLPIERFTLPREEAIAFMKEKEEPYKVELIEDLPEGAEISFYRQGEFVDLCAGPHLMSTKDVGKAYKLLNLAGAYWRGSEKNKMLTRIYATAFFKKEELEAYITMMEEAKKRDHRKLGKELGLFMMHDAGPGFPFFLPKGMQLKNTLLDYWREIHKKAGYVEISTPIILNRSLWETSGHWDHYKNNMYTTVIDEEDYAIKPMNCPGGVLVYASEPRSYRDLPLRMGELGLVHRHEKSGQLHGLMRVRCFTQDDAHIFMTPEQIKDEIKGVATLINQVYTLFGFKYHVELSTRPEDSMGSDEDWELATEGLRSALDELGLPYVVNEGDGAFYGPKIDFHLEDCIGRTWQCGTIQLDFQLPQRFELEYTGADGEKHRPIMIHRVVFGSIERFIGILIEHFAGAFPTWLAPVQVKVLPISDKYADYAAKVYESLSEAGIRAEVDTRSEKIGYKIREAQTNKIPYMLVVGQKEEEEGTVSVRSRFAGDEGASSLESFIEKIQKEIASKEMRKMEEKKN
;
A
#
# COMPACT_ATOMS: atom_id res chain seq x y z
N MET A 1 55.84 -28.50 13.38
CA MET A 1 55.09 -28.29 12.14
C MET A 1 54.45 -26.92 12.29
N ALA A 2 54.90 -25.92 11.53
CA ALA A 2 54.42 -24.54 11.57
C ALA A 2 52.94 -24.54 11.17
N LYS A 3 52.08 -23.92 12.01
CA LYS A 3 50.74 -23.51 11.58
C LYS A 3 50.99 -22.43 10.52
N GLY A 4 50.60 -22.70 9.28
CA GLY A 4 50.57 -21.68 8.25
C GLY A 4 49.62 -20.57 8.67
N ASP A 5 50.12 -19.37 8.72
CA ASP A 5 49.33 -18.15 8.84
C ASP A 5 48.48 -18.09 7.56
N THR A 6 47.21 -18.47 7.66
CA THR A 6 46.23 -18.29 6.59
C THR A 6 45.80 -16.81 6.70
N GLU A 7 46.39 -15.96 5.85
CA GLU A 7 45.91 -14.56 5.70
C GLU A 7 44.47 -14.60 5.24
N MET A 8 43.59 -13.95 6.00
CA MET A 8 42.16 -13.81 5.70
C MET A 8 41.95 -12.63 4.76
N LYS A 9 41.20 -12.86 3.68
CA LYS A 9 40.91 -11.84 2.65
C LYS A 9 39.48 -11.31 2.79
N ILE A 10 39.38 -10.02 3.05
CA ILE A 10 38.08 -9.33 3.12
C ILE A 10 37.91 -8.46 1.88
N THR A 11 36.91 -8.79 1.07
CA THR A 11 36.51 -7.99 -0.10
C THR A 11 35.46 -6.97 0.31
N LEU A 12 35.76 -5.70 0.18
CA LEU A 12 34.87 -4.59 0.53
C LEU A 12 33.89 -4.27 -0.60
N LYS A 13 32.86 -3.48 -0.30
CA LYS A 13 31.78 -3.08 -1.24
C LYS A 13 32.31 -2.41 -2.53
N ASP A 14 33.42 -1.71 -2.46
CA ASP A 14 34.05 -1.04 -3.60
C ASP A 14 34.97 -1.97 -4.42
N GLY A 15 35.02 -3.25 -4.06
CA GLY A 15 35.85 -4.26 -4.71
C GLY A 15 37.30 -4.30 -4.21
N SER A 16 37.71 -3.42 -3.30
CA SER A 16 39.05 -3.47 -2.69
C SER A 16 39.16 -4.66 -1.75
N VAL A 17 40.36 -5.26 -1.68
CA VAL A 17 40.66 -6.42 -0.83
C VAL A 17 41.64 -6.02 0.26
N LYS A 18 41.28 -6.38 1.49
CA LYS A 18 42.15 -6.24 2.66
C LYS A 18 42.54 -7.62 3.17
N GLU A 19 43.80 -7.77 3.58
CA GLU A 19 44.35 -9.02 4.13
C GLU A 19 44.69 -8.84 5.61
N TYR A 20 44.22 -9.79 6.43
CA TYR A 20 44.43 -9.78 7.87
C TYR A 20 45.04 -11.11 8.34
N ALA A 21 46.06 -11.01 9.18
CA ALA A 21 46.80 -12.19 9.70
C ALA A 21 46.05 -12.96 10.80
N SER A 22 44.94 -12.45 11.31
CA SER A 22 44.15 -13.06 12.38
C SER A 22 42.69 -12.68 12.28
N ALA A 23 41.81 -13.48 12.87
CA ALA A 23 40.38 -13.18 13.01
C ALA A 23 40.16 -11.83 13.70
N MET A 24 39.24 -11.05 13.15
CA MET A 24 38.91 -9.70 13.64
C MET A 24 37.39 -9.52 13.69
N SER A 25 36.92 -8.69 14.64
CA SER A 25 35.51 -8.29 14.64
C SER A 25 35.19 -7.32 13.49
N VAL A 26 33.95 -7.29 13.05
CA VAL A 26 33.47 -6.31 12.06
C VAL A 26 33.80 -4.91 12.49
N LEU A 27 33.68 -4.58 13.79
CA LEU A 27 34.02 -3.28 14.34
C LEU A 27 35.50 -2.97 14.22
N ASP A 28 36.37 -3.95 14.48
CA ASP A 28 37.84 -3.72 14.43
C ASP A 28 38.31 -3.56 12.98
N ILE A 29 37.69 -4.29 12.03
CA ILE A 29 37.88 -4.05 10.60
C ILE A 29 37.43 -2.63 10.23
N ALA A 30 36.27 -2.19 10.70
CA ALA A 30 35.80 -0.83 10.45
C ALA A 30 36.75 0.25 11.01
N LYS A 31 37.40 0.00 12.18
CA LYS A 31 38.43 0.89 12.78
C LYS A 31 39.69 0.91 11.92
N ASP A 32 40.15 -0.25 11.42
CA ASP A 32 41.30 -0.33 10.54
C ASP A 32 41.10 0.43 9.23
N LEU A 33 39.88 0.37 8.70
CA LEU A 33 39.50 1.13 7.49
C LEU A 33 39.48 2.63 7.76
N SER A 34 38.81 3.08 8.82
CA SER A 34 38.81 4.48 9.29
C SER A 34 38.08 4.62 10.63
N GLU A 35 38.62 5.46 11.49
CA GLU A 35 37.94 5.87 12.75
C GLU A 35 36.59 6.54 12.53
N GLY A 36 36.41 7.22 11.40
CA GLY A 36 35.12 7.84 11.03
C GLY A 36 34.07 6.78 10.67
N LEU A 37 34.48 5.75 9.93
CA LEU A 37 33.61 4.64 9.56
C LEU A 37 33.22 3.83 10.80
N ALA A 38 34.17 3.51 11.68
CA ALA A 38 33.90 2.78 12.91
C ALA A 38 32.86 3.48 13.80
N ARG A 39 32.94 4.82 13.90
CA ARG A 39 31.95 5.62 14.65
C ARG A 39 30.59 5.69 14.00
N ALA A 40 30.53 5.55 12.69
CA ALA A 40 29.26 5.56 11.93
C ALA A 40 28.66 4.16 11.75
N ALA A 41 29.43 3.09 12.03
CA ALA A 41 29.02 1.72 11.82
C ALA A 41 27.86 1.32 12.74
N CYS A 42 26.85 0.66 12.17
CA CYS A 42 25.66 0.16 12.84
C CYS A 42 25.61 -1.37 12.85
N ALA A 43 26.08 -2.00 11.78
CA ALA A 43 26.12 -3.45 11.57
C ALA A 43 27.12 -3.77 10.46
N GLY A 44 27.37 -5.04 10.21
CA GLY A 44 28.05 -5.53 9.00
C GLY A 44 27.07 -6.26 8.08
N GLU A 45 27.44 -6.39 6.81
CA GLU A 45 26.79 -7.30 5.88
C GLU A 45 27.86 -8.22 5.31
N MET A 46 27.85 -9.49 5.73
CA MET A 46 28.82 -10.51 5.37
C MET A 46 28.16 -11.49 4.40
N ASP A 47 28.70 -11.58 3.18
CA ASP A 47 28.19 -12.48 2.13
C ASP A 47 26.67 -12.33 1.90
N GLY A 48 26.14 -11.09 2.04
CA GLY A 48 24.71 -10.75 1.90
C GLY A 48 23.87 -10.84 3.18
N GLU A 49 24.39 -11.48 4.23
CA GLU A 49 23.71 -11.58 5.52
C GLU A 49 24.11 -10.45 6.47
N VAL A 50 23.13 -9.89 7.19
CA VAL A 50 23.39 -8.83 8.18
C VAL A 50 23.92 -9.44 9.47
N VAL A 51 25.07 -8.95 9.92
CA VAL A 51 25.76 -9.43 11.11
C VAL A 51 26.03 -8.31 12.10
N ASP A 52 26.18 -8.67 13.38
CA ASP A 52 26.51 -7.74 14.44
C ASP A 52 27.95 -7.21 14.30
N LEU A 53 28.20 -5.99 14.75
CA LEU A 53 29.56 -5.41 14.78
C LEU A 53 30.54 -6.21 15.62
N ARG A 54 30.06 -7.04 16.57
CA ARG A 54 30.83 -7.92 17.45
C ARG A 54 31.19 -9.24 16.77
N THR A 55 30.55 -9.56 15.62
CA THR A 55 30.80 -10.79 14.88
C THR A 55 32.26 -10.86 14.48
N VAL A 56 32.92 -11.96 14.87
CA VAL A 56 34.31 -12.23 14.51
C VAL A 56 34.35 -12.94 13.17
N ILE A 57 35.10 -12.37 12.25
CA ILE A 57 35.36 -12.92 10.92
C ILE A 57 36.69 -13.67 10.97
N ASP A 58 36.68 -14.93 10.61
CA ASP A 58 37.83 -15.85 10.65
C ASP A 58 38.12 -16.56 9.31
N LYS A 59 37.40 -16.14 8.25
CA LYS A 59 37.48 -16.71 6.88
C LYS A 59 37.35 -15.61 5.84
N ASP A 60 37.72 -15.94 4.60
CA ASP A 60 37.50 -15.06 3.46
C ASP A 60 36.00 -14.78 3.29
N CYS A 61 35.65 -13.51 3.07
CA CYS A 61 34.27 -13.10 2.83
C CYS A 61 34.18 -11.77 2.10
N GLN A 62 32.97 -11.45 1.63
CA GLN A 62 32.59 -10.09 1.24
C GLN A 62 32.03 -9.39 2.48
N LEU A 63 32.51 -8.18 2.77
CA LEU A 63 32.05 -7.39 3.91
C LEU A 63 31.69 -5.97 3.48
N ASN A 64 30.47 -5.56 3.81
CA ASN A 64 30.03 -4.17 3.74
C ASN A 64 29.77 -3.66 5.17
N ILE A 65 30.33 -2.49 5.52
CA ILE A 65 30.04 -1.85 6.82
C ILE A 65 28.80 -0.98 6.65
N LEU A 66 27.73 -1.35 7.33
CA LEU A 66 26.45 -0.66 7.30
C LEU A 66 26.44 0.53 8.27
N THR A 67 25.94 1.66 7.78
CA THR A 67 25.91 2.94 8.52
C THR A 67 24.47 3.48 8.60
N ALA A 68 24.31 4.66 9.18
CA ALA A 68 23.04 5.40 9.23
C ALA A 68 22.43 5.73 7.85
N ARG A 69 23.19 5.57 6.76
CA ARG A 69 22.73 5.81 5.40
C ARG A 69 22.11 4.57 4.76
N ASP A 70 22.33 3.42 5.38
CA ASP A 70 21.86 2.13 4.88
C ASP A 70 20.57 1.74 5.61
N GLU A 71 19.59 1.25 4.89
CA GLU A 71 18.31 0.80 5.45
C GLU A 71 18.50 -0.29 6.52
N LYS A 72 19.40 -1.24 6.26
CA LYS A 72 19.78 -2.29 7.22
C LYS A 72 20.47 -1.72 8.47
N GLY A 73 21.19 -0.59 8.36
CA GLY A 73 21.75 0.14 9.49
C GLY A 73 20.66 0.80 10.35
N LEU A 74 19.64 1.38 9.71
CA LEU A 74 18.46 1.92 10.40
C LEU A 74 17.66 0.82 11.11
N ALA A 75 17.56 -0.37 10.52
CA ALA A 75 16.92 -1.52 11.15
C ALA A 75 17.64 -1.94 12.45
N ALA A 76 18.98 -1.93 12.47
CA ALA A 76 19.76 -2.21 13.69
C ALA A 76 19.53 -1.15 14.81
N LEU A 77 19.42 0.13 14.44
CA LEU A 77 19.02 1.20 15.38
C LEU A 77 17.63 0.92 15.98
N ARG A 78 16.64 0.64 15.14
CA ARG A 78 15.25 0.36 15.54
C ARG A 78 15.16 -0.86 16.43
N HIS A 79 15.90 -1.91 16.10
CA HIS A 79 15.97 -3.13 16.91
C HIS A 79 16.61 -2.84 18.29
N THR A 80 17.65 -2.04 18.33
CA THR A 80 18.25 -1.61 19.61
C THR A 80 17.30 -0.73 20.42
N ALA A 81 16.58 0.18 19.77
CA ALA A 81 15.57 1.00 20.42
C ALA A 81 14.41 0.16 21.00
N SER A 82 14.05 -0.97 20.36
CA SER A 82 13.04 -1.89 20.90
C SER A 82 13.48 -2.53 22.22
N HIS A 83 14.76 -2.88 22.34
CA HIS A 83 15.33 -3.38 23.61
C HIS A 83 15.41 -2.30 24.70
N VAL A 84 15.74 -1.06 24.33
CA VAL A 84 15.69 0.08 25.28
C VAL A 84 14.26 0.31 25.76
N MET A 85 13.27 0.18 24.89
CA MET A 85 11.85 0.25 25.25
C MET A 85 11.44 -0.90 26.16
N ALA A 86 11.83 -2.14 25.86
CA ALA A 86 11.54 -3.31 26.69
C ALA A 86 12.17 -3.18 28.09
N GLN A 87 13.41 -2.69 28.19
CA GLN A 87 14.06 -2.38 29.48
C GLN A 87 13.27 -1.32 30.24
N ALA A 88 12.81 -0.26 29.58
CA ALA A 88 12.00 0.78 30.22
C ALA A 88 10.68 0.22 30.75
N VAL A 89 10.01 -0.67 29.99
CA VAL A 89 8.80 -1.37 30.43
C VAL A 89 9.08 -2.22 31.65
N LYS A 90 10.16 -3.01 31.66
CA LYS A 90 10.52 -3.86 32.81
C LYS A 90 10.88 -3.05 34.05
N ARG A 91 11.52 -1.89 33.91
CA ARG A 91 11.82 -1.00 35.05
C ARG A 91 10.55 -0.42 35.70
N LEU A 92 9.58 -0.03 34.87
CA LEU A 92 8.34 0.59 35.34
C LEU A 92 7.30 -0.44 35.75
N TYR A 93 7.26 -1.58 35.06
CA TYR A 93 6.27 -2.64 35.21
C TYR A 93 6.97 -4.01 35.28
N PRO A 94 7.61 -4.36 36.42
CA PRO A 94 8.46 -5.56 36.54
C PRO A 94 7.74 -6.89 36.21
N ASP A 95 6.44 -6.97 36.51
CA ASP A 95 5.64 -8.18 36.31
C ASP A 95 5.24 -8.40 34.85
N THR A 96 5.47 -7.44 33.95
CA THR A 96 5.18 -7.55 32.52
C THR A 96 6.05 -8.62 31.88
N LYS A 97 5.44 -9.56 31.14
CA LYS A 97 6.16 -10.58 30.38
C LYS A 97 6.46 -10.07 28.98
N LEU A 98 7.62 -10.41 28.47
CA LEU A 98 8.14 -9.96 27.17
C LEU A 98 7.95 -11.04 26.11
N ALA A 99 7.43 -10.68 24.94
CA ALA A 99 7.30 -11.61 23.83
C ALA A 99 8.36 -11.32 22.72
N ILE A 100 8.02 -10.51 21.72
CA ILE A 100 8.92 -10.21 20.59
C ILE A 100 8.98 -8.72 20.29
N GLY A 101 10.12 -8.24 19.80
CA GLY A 101 10.36 -6.82 19.51
C GLY A 101 11.18 -6.56 18.24
N PRO A 102 10.67 -6.93 17.03
CA PRO A 102 11.40 -6.73 15.79
C PRO A 102 11.39 -5.28 15.32
N SER A 103 12.39 -4.93 14.50
CA SER A 103 12.30 -3.76 13.64
C SER A 103 11.35 -4.03 12.47
N ILE A 104 10.68 -3.00 12.01
CA ILE A 104 9.80 -3.00 10.82
C ILE A 104 10.17 -1.82 9.91
N ALA A 105 9.61 -1.78 8.70
CA ALA A 105 9.96 -0.78 7.69
C ALA A 105 9.90 0.67 8.21
N ASP A 106 8.85 1.02 8.98
CA ASP A 106 8.63 2.40 9.45
C ASP A 106 8.96 2.61 10.94
N GLY A 107 9.53 1.61 11.61
CA GLY A 107 9.79 1.71 13.05
C GLY A 107 10.12 0.37 13.69
N PHE A 108 9.55 0.15 14.85
CA PHE A 108 9.64 -1.09 15.59
C PHE A 108 8.42 -1.26 16.50
N TYR A 109 8.23 -2.46 17.01
CA TYR A 109 7.27 -2.69 18.09
C TYR A 109 7.84 -3.66 19.12
N TYR A 110 7.18 -3.74 20.26
CA TYR A 110 7.41 -4.81 21.21
C TYR A 110 6.06 -5.33 21.73
N ASP A 111 5.88 -6.64 21.69
CA ASP A 111 4.72 -7.32 22.23
C ASP A 111 4.97 -7.68 23.70
N VAL A 112 4.12 -7.20 24.57
CA VAL A 112 4.22 -7.39 26.01
C VAL A 112 2.90 -7.90 26.60
N ASP A 113 3.02 -8.65 27.69
CA ASP A 113 1.88 -9.14 28.48
C ASP A 113 1.89 -8.45 29.84
N PRO A 114 1.27 -7.27 29.97
CA PRO A 114 1.27 -6.52 31.21
C PRO A 114 0.26 -7.09 32.20
N ALA A 115 0.56 -7.01 33.51
CA ALA A 115 -0.34 -7.41 34.57
C ALA A 115 -1.65 -6.58 34.63
N SER A 116 -1.60 -5.35 34.11
CA SER A 116 -2.75 -4.45 33.97
C SER A 116 -2.72 -3.76 32.60
N PRO A 117 -3.89 -3.42 32.02
CA PRO A 117 -3.93 -2.75 30.70
C PRO A 117 -3.12 -1.46 30.69
N MET A 118 -2.27 -1.30 29.67
CA MET A 118 -1.50 -0.09 29.43
C MET A 118 -2.35 1.00 28.75
N THR A 119 -2.04 2.25 29.06
CA THR A 119 -2.75 3.44 28.57
C THR A 119 -1.81 4.38 27.82
N ALA A 120 -2.35 5.42 27.20
CA ALA A 120 -1.54 6.47 26.55
C ALA A 120 -0.65 7.23 27.56
N GLU A 121 -1.05 7.31 28.85
CA GLU A 121 -0.22 7.91 29.89
C GLU A 121 1.04 7.08 30.17
N ASP A 122 0.91 5.75 30.14
CA ASP A 122 2.03 4.83 30.34
C ASP A 122 3.07 4.95 29.23
N MET A 123 2.66 5.22 27.99
CA MET A 123 3.61 5.51 26.90
C MET A 123 4.50 6.70 27.21
N GLY A 124 3.94 7.78 27.79
CA GLY A 124 4.74 8.94 28.21
C GLY A 124 5.77 8.59 29.30
N LYS A 125 5.41 7.74 30.26
CA LYS A 125 6.30 7.26 31.33
C LYS A 125 7.42 6.37 30.74
N ILE A 126 7.06 5.45 29.84
CA ILE A 126 8.02 4.57 29.17
C ILE A 126 9.02 5.39 28.35
N GLU A 127 8.56 6.36 27.55
CA GLU A 127 9.44 7.24 26.77
C GLU A 127 10.39 8.06 27.66
N ALA A 128 9.92 8.53 28.83
CA ALA A 128 10.75 9.22 29.79
C ALA A 128 11.83 8.30 30.41
N GLU A 129 11.48 7.03 30.68
CA GLU A 129 12.44 6.04 31.19
C GLU A 129 13.46 5.63 30.12
N MET A 130 13.04 5.47 28.86
CA MET A 130 13.95 5.25 27.73
C MET A 130 15.02 6.36 27.65
N LYS A 131 14.64 7.62 27.86
CA LYS A 131 15.57 8.76 27.89
C LYS A 131 16.64 8.62 28.98
N LYS A 132 16.29 8.05 30.14
CA LYS A 132 17.26 7.78 31.20
C LYS A 132 18.23 6.67 30.80
N ILE A 133 17.70 5.54 30.28
CA ILE A 133 18.51 4.40 29.83
C ILE A 133 19.51 4.82 28.74
N VAL A 134 19.06 5.60 27.75
CA VAL A 134 19.95 6.14 26.72
C VAL A 134 21.06 7.01 27.33
N LYS A 135 20.71 7.81 28.34
CA LYS A 135 21.68 8.67 29.04
C LYS A 135 22.69 7.89 29.91
N GLU A 136 22.28 6.74 30.42
CA GLU A 136 23.13 5.83 31.20
C GLU A 136 24.30 5.27 30.39
N ASN A 137 24.14 5.21 29.05
CA ASN A 137 25.17 4.71 28.13
C ASN A 137 25.64 3.28 28.46
N LEU A 138 24.69 2.38 28.63
CA LEU A 138 24.99 0.99 28.98
C LEU A 138 25.60 0.26 27.75
N PRO A 139 26.72 -0.46 27.92
CA PRO A 139 27.21 -1.34 26.85
C PRO A 139 26.21 -2.43 26.58
N ILE A 140 26.12 -2.84 25.30
CA ILE A 140 25.27 -3.96 24.87
C ILE A 140 26.19 -5.14 24.57
N GLU A 141 26.02 -6.22 25.30
CA GLU A 141 26.88 -7.41 25.25
C GLU A 141 26.08 -8.59 24.68
N ARG A 142 26.66 -9.29 23.69
CA ARG A 142 26.09 -10.53 23.14
C ARG A 142 26.76 -11.73 23.84
N PHE A 143 25.94 -12.72 24.24
CA PHE A 143 26.42 -14.02 24.70
C PHE A 143 25.47 -15.13 24.24
N THR A 144 25.93 -16.36 24.27
CA THR A 144 25.17 -17.55 23.87
C THR A 144 25.09 -18.54 25.01
N LEU A 145 24.02 -19.32 25.05
CA LEU A 145 23.83 -20.40 26.01
C LEU A 145 23.40 -21.68 25.28
N PRO A 146 23.80 -22.87 25.78
CA PRO A 146 23.18 -24.12 25.36
C PRO A 146 21.69 -24.12 25.63
N ARG A 147 20.90 -24.86 24.84
CA ARG A 147 19.42 -24.86 24.87
C ARG A 147 18.85 -25.05 26.28
N GLU A 148 19.33 -26.08 27.00
CA GLU A 148 18.84 -26.37 28.37
C GLU A 148 19.11 -25.24 29.35
N GLU A 149 20.31 -24.65 29.26
CA GLU A 149 20.70 -23.50 30.09
C GLU A 149 19.90 -22.24 29.71
N ALA A 150 19.67 -22.01 28.42
CA ALA A 150 18.85 -20.91 27.91
C ALA A 150 17.40 -21.00 28.39
N ILE A 151 16.80 -22.18 28.37
CA ILE A 151 15.45 -22.45 28.90
C ILE A 151 15.41 -22.21 30.40
N ALA A 152 16.37 -22.75 31.15
CA ALA A 152 16.47 -22.57 32.61
C ALA A 152 16.62 -21.07 32.96
N PHE A 153 17.46 -20.35 32.23
CA PHE A 153 17.70 -18.93 32.40
C PHE A 153 16.44 -18.09 32.17
N MET A 154 15.66 -18.38 31.10
CA MET A 154 14.41 -17.66 30.84
C MET A 154 13.30 -18.04 31.82
N LYS A 155 13.28 -19.28 32.33
CA LYS A 155 12.37 -19.69 33.42
C LYS A 155 12.67 -18.95 34.73
N GLU A 156 13.94 -18.79 35.08
CA GLU A 156 14.38 -18.01 36.25
C GLU A 156 13.97 -16.53 36.12
N LYS A 157 14.03 -15.99 34.89
CA LYS A 157 13.57 -14.62 34.58
C LYS A 157 12.05 -14.50 34.49
N GLU A 158 11.30 -15.60 34.62
CA GLU A 158 9.85 -15.65 34.47
C GLU A 158 9.34 -15.11 33.11
N GLU A 159 10.06 -15.41 32.02
CA GLU A 159 9.71 -14.99 30.66
C GLU A 159 9.17 -16.20 29.83
N PRO A 160 7.89 -16.58 29.98
CA PRO A 160 7.33 -17.79 29.40
C PRO A 160 7.35 -17.76 27.86
N TYR A 161 7.08 -16.60 27.23
CA TYR A 161 7.10 -16.47 25.78
C TYR A 161 8.50 -16.70 25.20
N LYS A 162 9.56 -16.30 25.93
CA LYS A 162 10.94 -16.57 25.53
C LYS A 162 11.30 -18.05 25.63
N VAL A 163 10.77 -18.74 26.64
CA VAL A 163 10.91 -20.19 26.75
C VAL A 163 10.29 -20.89 25.54
N GLU A 164 9.04 -20.57 25.19
CA GLU A 164 8.39 -21.13 24.01
C GLU A 164 9.16 -20.86 22.71
N LEU A 165 9.73 -19.66 22.56
CA LEU A 165 10.55 -19.32 21.38
C LEU A 165 11.82 -20.16 21.29
N ILE A 166 12.48 -20.44 22.43
CA ILE A 166 13.67 -21.29 22.47
C ILE A 166 13.31 -22.74 22.14
N GLU A 167 12.19 -23.24 22.66
CA GLU A 167 11.71 -24.60 22.40
C GLU A 167 11.40 -24.83 20.92
N ASP A 168 10.94 -23.82 20.20
CA ASP A 168 10.61 -23.89 18.78
C ASP A 168 11.83 -23.77 17.83
N LEU A 169 12.99 -23.34 18.32
CA LEU A 169 14.17 -23.23 17.46
C LEU A 169 14.62 -24.60 16.96
N PRO A 170 15.13 -24.71 15.72
CA PRO A 170 15.67 -25.95 15.20
C PRO A 170 16.76 -26.56 16.10
N GLU A 171 16.90 -27.85 16.06
CA GLU A 171 17.98 -28.54 16.79
C GLU A 171 19.35 -28.09 16.28
N GLY A 172 20.25 -27.69 17.19
CA GLY A 172 21.57 -27.16 16.84
C GLY A 172 21.62 -25.67 16.52
N ALA A 173 20.48 -24.97 16.57
CA ALA A 173 20.46 -23.50 16.40
C ALA A 173 21.23 -22.81 17.53
N GLU A 174 22.01 -21.79 17.19
CA GLU A 174 22.68 -20.92 18.17
C GLU A 174 21.64 -20.08 18.91
N ILE A 175 21.66 -20.13 20.22
CA ILE A 175 20.73 -19.37 21.08
C ILE A 175 21.49 -18.22 21.72
N SER A 176 21.23 -17.01 21.21
CA SER A 176 21.91 -15.79 21.62
C SER A 176 21.03 -14.88 22.46
N PHE A 177 21.68 -14.14 23.31
CA PHE A 177 21.11 -13.14 24.21
C PHE A 177 21.88 -11.85 24.09
N TYR A 178 21.20 -10.73 24.37
CA TYR A 178 21.80 -9.43 24.49
C TYR A 178 21.51 -8.86 25.87
N ARG A 179 22.58 -8.39 26.53
CA ARG A 179 22.56 -7.78 27.86
C ARG A 179 22.85 -6.30 27.76
N GLN A 180 22.08 -5.49 28.45
CA GLN A 180 22.32 -4.05 28.65
C GLN A 180 22.02 -3.68 30.11
N GLY A 181 23.07 -3.57 30.91
CA GLY A 181 22.94 -3.42 32.38
C GLY A 181 22.22 -4.60 33.02
N GLU A 182 21.14 -4.35 33.73
CA GLU A 182 20.30 -5.36 34.38
C GLU A 182 19.36 -6.11 33.42
N PHE A 183 19.13 -5.53 32.22
CA PHE A 183 18.22 -6.10 31.24
C PHE A 183 18.91 -7.13 30.35
N VAL A 184 18.25 -8.25 30.11
CA VAL A 184 18.68 -9.30 29.18
C VAL A 184 17.50 -9.77 28.36
N ASP A 185 17.69 -9.92 27.05
CA ASP A 185 16.67 -10.45 26.15
C ASP A 185 17.20 -11.54 25.23
N LEU A 186 16.36 -12.52 24.89
CA LEU A 186 16.60 -13.52 23.85
C LEU A 186 16.50 -12.81 22.50
N CYS A 187 17.57 -12.82 21.72
CA CYS A 187 17.61 -12.11 20.45
C CYS A 187 18.73 -12.59 19.53
N ALA A 188 18.47 -12.63 18.23
CA ALA A 188 19.47 -12.94 17.20
C ALA A 188 20.34 -11.72 16.82
N GLY A 189 19.90 -10.49 17.11
CA GLY A 189 20.57 -9.24 16.71
C GLY A 189 20.27 -8.88 15.25
N PRO A 190 21.07 -7.97 14.63
CA PRO A 190 22.14 -7.20 15.25
C PRO A 190 21.67 -6.03 16.14
N HIS A 191 22.55 -5.56 17.01
CA HIS A 191 22.35 -4.38 17.85
C HIS A 191 23.51 -3.40 17.75
N LEU A 192 23.24 -2.12 18.06
CA LEU A 192 24.27 -1.10 18.25
C LEU A 192 25.16 -1.45 19.45
N MET A 193 26.25 -0.72 19.63
CA MET A 193 27.24 -1.04 20.66
C MET A 193 26.83 -0.61 22.07
N SER A 194 25.99 0.43 22.18
CA SER A 194 25.52 0.93 23.48
C SER A 194 24.09 1.49 23.39
N THR A 195 23.43 1.62 24.54
CA THR A 195 22.10 2.27 24.62
C THR A 195 22.16 3.75 24.22
N LYS A 196 23.31 4.43 24.39
CA LYS A 196 23.51 5.83 23.97
C LYS A 196 23.42 5.99 22.45
N ASP A 197 23.80 4.98 21.68
CA ASP A 197 23.84 5.03 20.23
C ASP A 197 22.43 5.09 19.62
N VAL A 198 21.38 4.75 20.38
CA VAL A 198 19.97 4.97 20.01
C VAL A 198 19.65 6.47 19.85
N GLY A 199 20.41 7.33 20.53
CA GLY A 199 20.25 8.77 20.42
C GLY A 199 18.96 9.30 21.07
N LYS A 200 18.42 10.37 20.49
CA LYS A 200 17.22 11.06 21.05
C LYS A 200 16.06 11.13 20.07
N ALA A 201 16.26 10.59 18.85
CA ALA A 201 15.30 10.71 17.77
C ALA A 201 14.40 9.47 17.68
N TYR A 202 13.64 9.20 18.74
CA TYR A 202 12.65 8.12 18.80
C TYR A 202 11.33 8.63 19.40
N LYS A 203 10.24 7.92 19.11
CA LYS A 203 8.89 8.25 19.58
C LYS A 203 8.04 6.99 19.73
N LEU A 204 7.33 6.85 20.84
CA LEU A 204 6.26 5.89 20.97
C LEU A 204 5.01 6.41 20.25
N LEU A 205 4.39 5.56 19.42
CA LEU A 205 3.33 5.99 18.51
C LEU A 205 1.94 5.63 19.02
N ASN A 206 1.70 4.33 19.30
CA ASN A 206 0.40 3.85 19.77
C ASN A 206 0.49 2.47 20.42
N LEU A 207 -0.60 2.10 21.12
CA LEU A 207 -0.83 0.78 21.65
C LEU A 207 -1.88 0.05 20.79
N ALA A 208 -1.69 -1.25 20.58
CA ALA A 208 -2.65 -2.11 19.89
C ALA A 208 -2.69 -3.49 20.54
N GLY A 209 -3.81 -4.20 20.38
CA GLY A 209 -3.88 -5.63 20.70
C GLY A 209 -3.24 -6.46 19.60
N ALA A 210 -2.49 -7.50 19.96
CA ALA A 210 -1.94 -8.46 19.02
C ALA A 210 -1.99 -9.87 19.62
N TYR A 211 -2.58 -10.82 18.89
CA TYR A 211 -2.62 -12.20 19.35
C TYR A 211 -1.23 -12.83 19.27
N TRP A 212 -0.82 -13.54 20.33
CA TRP A 212 0.43 -14.29 20.33
C TRP A 212 0.49 -15.22 19.11
N ARG A 213 1.60 -15.16 18.35
CA ARG A 213 1.80 -15.91 17.09
C ARG A 213 0.71 -15.68 16.03
N GLY A 214 0.00 -14.55 16.09
CA GLY A 214 -1.02 -14.18 15.11
C GLY A 214 -2.30 -15.04 15.14
N SER A 215 -2.47 -15.89 16.14
CA SER A 215 -3.64 -16.77 16.27
C SER A 215 -4.65 -16.24 17.29
N GLU A 216 -5.90 -16.06 16.87
CA GLU A 216 -7.02 -15.64 17.74
C GLU A 216 -7.31 -16.64 18.89
N LYS A 217 -6.76 -17.85 18.81
CA LYS A 217 -6.85 -18.87 19.86
C LYS A 217 -5.88 -18.63 21.00
N ASN A 218 -4.85 -17.83 20.77
CA ASN A 218 -3.83 -17.50 21.75
C ASN A 218 -4.17 -16.21 22.51
N LYS A 219 -3.42 -15.94 23.59
CA LYS A 219 -3.61 -14.75 24.40
C LYS A 219 -3.38 -13.49 23.58
N MET A 220 -4.23 -12.50 23.77
CA MET A 220 -4.04 -11.16 23.23
C MET A 220 -3.01 -10.42 24.09
N LEU A 221 -1.92 -10.00 23.46
CA LEU A 221 -0.84 -9.20 24.04
C LEU A 221 -1.07 -7.71 23.74
N THR A 222 -0.34 -6.86 24.45
CA THR A 222 -0.26 -5.42 24.13
C THR A 222 0.96 -5.17 23.26
N ARG A 223 0.75 -4.64 22.06
CA ARG A 223 1.79 -4.23 21.13
C ARG A 223 2.03 -2.74 21.28
N ILE A 224 3.26 -2.37 21.61
CA ILE A 224 3.71 -0.97 21.70
C ILE A 224 4.43 -0.63 20.42
N TYR A 225 3.83 0.20 19.56
CA TYR A 225 4.46 0.70 18.34
C TYR A 225 5.31 1.93 18.61
N ALA A 226 6.47 1.98 18.00
CA ALA A 226 7.41 3.09 18.11
C ALA A 226 8.23 3.27 16.82
N THR A 227 8.91 4.38 16.69
CA THR A 227 9.86 4.64 15.62
C THR A 227 11.15 5.26 16.16
N ALA A 228 12.25 5.09 15.41
CA ALA A 228 13.52 5.73 15.70
C ALA A 228 14.24 6.09 14.39
N PHE A 229 14.99 7.18 14.47
CA PHE A 229 15.82 7.71 13.39
C PHE A 229 17.18 8.12 13.96
N PHE A 230 18.18 8.29 13.10
CA PHE A 230 19.48 8.80 13.54
C PHE A 230 19.44 10.30 13.80
N LYS A 231 18.58 11.05 13.11
CA LYS A 231 18.47 12.51 13.23
C LYS A 231 17.09 12.94 13.71
N LYS A 232 17.07 14.02 14.48
CA LYS A 232 15.83 14.59 15.01
C LYS A 232 14.93 15.13 13.90
N GLU A 233 15.52 15.71 12.87
CA GLU A 233 14.82 16.27 11.71
C GLU A 233 14.05 15.17 10.92
N GLU A 234 14.63 13.96 10.82
CA GLU A 234 14.00 12.80 10.19
C GLU A 234 12.78 12.35 11.01
N LEU A 235 12.92 12.31 12.34
CA LEU A 235 11.79 11.99 13.24
C LEU A 235 10.68 13.03 13.15
N GLU A 236 11.01 14.32 13.16
CA GLU A 236 10.04 15.42 13.07
C GLU A 236 9.30 15.38 11.73
N ALA A 237 10.02 15.14 10.63
CA ALA A 237 9.42 14.95 9.29
C ALA A 237 8.46 13.75 9.27
N TYR A 238 8.86 12.61 9.85
CA TYR A 238 8.02 11.43 9.95
C TYR A 238 6.75 11.68 10.80
N ILE A 239 6.87 12.34 11.95
CA ILE A 239 5.70 12.67 12.80
C ILE A 239 4.75 13.59 12.05
N THR A 240 5.28 14.63 11.38
CA THR A 240 4.46 15.55 10.57
C THR A 240 3.72 14.80 9.46
N MET A 241 4.42 13.90 8.76
CA MET A 241 3.82 13.03 7.74
C MET A 241 2.69 12.17 8.31
N MET A 242 2.89 11.56 9.48
CA MET A 242 1.87 10.73 10.14
C MET A 242 0.67 11.54 10.62
N GLU A 243 0.86 12.78 11.07
CA GLU A 243 -0.24 13.68 11.44
C GLU A 243 -1.05 14.10 10.21
N GLU A 244 -0.38 14.43 9.11
CA GLU A 244 -1.06 14.71 7.84
C GLU A 244 -1.80 13.48 7.31
N ALA A 245 -1.23 12.27 7.43
CA ALA A 245 -1.91 11.02 7.09
C ALA A 245 -3.22 10.85 7.88
N LYS A 246 -3.21 11.10 9.19
CA LYS A 246 -4.42 11.03 10.03
C LYS A 246 -5.49 12.04 9.64
N LYS A 247 -5.09 13.26 9.24
CA LYS A 247 -6.03 14.28 8.76
C LYS A 247 -6.68 13.89 7.44
N ARG A 248 -5.96 13.15 6.60
CA ARG A 248 -6.38 12.72 5.26
C ARG A 248 -7.03 11.34 5.22
N ASP A 249 -7.10 10.63 6.35
CA ASP A 249 -7.66 9.27 6.44
C ASP A 249 -9.03 9.19 5.74
N HIS A 250 -9.11 8.36 4.70
CA HIS A 250 -10.30 8.22 3.86
C HIS A 250 -11.52 7.74 4.65
N ARG A 251 -11.35 7.01 5.75
CA ARG A 251 -12.45 6.55 6.61
C ARG A 251 -13.11 7.72 7.34
N LYS A 252 -12.27 8.64 7.83
CA LYS A 252 -12.72 9.87 8.49
C LYS A 252 -13.38 10.81 7.49
N LEU A 253 -12.65 11.15 6.42
CA LEU A 253 -13.13 12.08 5.39
C LEU A 253 -14.35 11.51 4.65
N GLY A 254 -14.36 10.20 4.35
CA GLY A 254 -15.49 9.55 3.71
C GLY A 254 -16.77 9.64 4.53
N LYS A 255 -16.67 9.49 5.86
CA LYS A 255 -17.80 9.69 6.78
C LYS A 255 -18.23 11.16 6.84
N GLU A 256 -17.28 12.09 7.04
CA GLU A 256 -17.55 13.54 7.12
C GLU A 256 -18.21 14.10 5.85
N LEU A 257 -17.77 13.64 4.68
CA LEU A 257 -18.28 14.05 3.38
C LEU A 257 -19.50 13.24 2.89
N GLY A 258 -19.94 12.23 3.63
CA GLY A 258 -21.08 11.38 3.27
C GLY A 258 -20.85 10.54 2.02
N LEU A 259 -19.65 9.96 1.86
CA LEU A 259 -19.29 9.20 0.66
C LEU A 259 -19.60 7.71 0.78
N PHE A 260 -19.26 7.11 1.90
CA PHE A 260 -19.50 5.67 2.14
C PHE A 260 -19.61 5.37 3.63
N MET A 261 -20.12 4.19 3.93
CA MET A 261 -20.15 3.66 5.30
C MET A 261 -19.76 2.17 5.31
N MET A 262 -19.29 1.70 6.46
CA MET A 262 -19.13 0.29 6.78
C MET A 262 -20.19 -0.10 7.81
N HIS A 263 -20.71 -1.32 7.74
CA HIS A 263 -21.76 -1.81 8.62
C HIS A 263 -21.48 -3.23 9.09
N ASP A 264 -21.87 -3.55 10.31
CA ASP A 264 -21.63 -4.86 10.94
C ASP A 264 -22.36 -6.02 10.26
N ALA A 265 -23.43 -5.73 9.51
CA ALA A 265 -24.12 -6.73 8.69
C ALA A 265 -23.24 -7.25 7.53
N GLY A 266 -22.18 -6.53 7.16
CA GLY A 266 -21.25 -6.91 6.10
C GLY A 266 -19.83 -6.42 6.40
N PRO A 267 -19.09 -7.08 7.34
CA PRO A 267 -17.71 -6.68 7.63
C PRO A 267 -16.81 -6.78 6.40
N GLY A 268 -16.22 -5.66 6.00
CA GLY A 268 -15.39 -5.57 4.80
C GLY A 268 -16.16 -5.33 3.50
N PHE A 269 -17.47 -5.08 3.57
CA PHE A 269 -18.32 -4.74 2.42
C PHE A 269 -18.67 -3.25 2.49
N PRO A 270 -18.15 -2.38 1.60
CA PRO A 270 -18.45 -0.96 1.62
C PRO A 270 -19.84 -0.65 1.07
N PHE A 271 -20.56 0.24 1.74
CA PHE A 271 -21.83 0.80 1.28
C PHE A 271 -21.58 2.21 0.77
N PHE A 272 -21.76 2.45 -0.52
CA PHE A 272 -21.65 3.79 -1.08
C PHE A 272 -22.92 4.61 -0.83
N LEU A 273 -22.75 5.81 -0.29
CA LEU A 273 -23.81 6.78 -0.10
C LEU A 273 -24.01 7.61 -1.39
N PRO A 274 -25.08 8.41 -1.54
CA PRO A 274 -25.37 9.12 -2.80
C PRO A 274 -24.20 9.93 -3.36
N LYS A 275 -23.49 10.70 -2.53
CA LYS A 275 -22.31 11.47 -2.95
C LYS A 275 -21.13 10.59 -3.35
N GLY A 276 -20.91 9.50 -2.61
CA GLY A 276 -19.90 8.53 -2.95
C GLY A 276 -20.22 7.79 -4.25
N MET A 277 -21.49 7.48 -4.49
CA MET A 277 -21.92 6.86 -5.73
C MET A 277 -21.77 7.81 -6.93
N GLN A 278 -22.01 9.11 -6.74
CA GLN A 278 -21.75 10.13 -7.76
C GLN A 278 -20.24 10.18 -8.12
N LEU A 279 -19.37 10.18 -7.10
CA LEU A 279 -17.92 10.12 -7.29
C LEU A 279 -17.51 8.86 -8.07
N LYS A 280 -18.02 7.71 -7.64
CA LYS A 280 -17.75 6.42 -8.29
C LYS A 280 -18.19 6.41 -9.74
N ASN A 281 -19.42 6.83 -10.03
CA ASN A 281 -19.94 6.87 -11.40
C ASN A 281 -19.11 7.81 -12.30
N THR A 282 -18.74 9.00 -11.81
CA THR A 282 -17.88 9.93 -12.56
C THR A 282 -16.53 9.29 -12.93
N LEU A 283 -15.94 8.51 -12.01
CA LEU A 283 -14.70 7.78 -12.27
C LEU A 283 -14.90 6.65 -13.29
N LEU A 284 -16.01 5.91 -13.20
CA LEU A 284 -16.37 4.83 -14.13
C LEU A 284 -16.69 5.38 -15.54
N ASP A 285 -17.32 6.54 -15.64
CA ASP A 285 -17.59 7.19 -16.93
C ASP A 285 -16.28 7.65 -17.59
N TYR A 286 -15.32 8.17 -16.79
CA TYR A 286 -13.98 8.46 -17.29
C TYR A 286 -13.28 7.18 -17.78
N TRP A 287 -13.38 6.08 -17.04
CA TRP A 287 -12.86 4.78 -17.48
C TRP A 287 -13.45 4.37 -18.83
N ARG A 288 -14.76 4.45 -19.00
CA ARG A 288 -15.45 4.12 -20.27
C ARG A 288 -14.98 5.00 -21.42
N GLU A 289 -14.81 6.30 -21.16
CA GLU A 289 -14.32 7.26 -22.16
C GLU A 289 -12.95 6.86 -22.70
N ILE A 290 -11.98 6.63 -21.83
CA ILE A 290 -10.60 6.31 -22.25
C ILE A 290 -10.48 4.92 -22.87
N HIS A 291 -11.24 3.95 -22.37
CA HIS A 291 -11.23 2.58 -22.90
C HIS A 291 -11.88 2.51 -24.28
N LYS A 292 -12.99 3.20 -24.49
CA LYS A 292 -13.62 3.31 -25.82
C LYS A 292 -12.66 3.92 -26.83
N LYS A 293 -11.93 4.99 -26.47
CA LYS A 293 -10.91 5.60 -27.35
C LYS A 293 -9.77 4.64 -27.65
N ALA A 294 -9.40 3.77 -26.70
CA ALA A 294 -8.37 2.75 -26.88
C ALA A 294 -8.87 1.46 -27.57
N GLY A 295 -10.11 1.43 -28.05
CA GLY A 295 -10.66 0.32 -28.82
C GLY A 295 -11.11 -0.87 -27.99
N TYR A 296 -11.45 -0.67 -26.71
CA TYR A 296 -12.04 -1.71 -25.87
C TYR A 296 -13.55 -1.80 -26.07
N VAL A 297 -14.08 -3.03 -25.99
CA VAL A 297 -15.51 -3.32 -25.87
C VAL A 297 -15.86 -3.68 -24.44
N GLU A 298 -16.97 -3.17 -23.92
CA GLU A 298 -17.41 -3.45 -22.55
C GLU A 298 -18.27 -4.71 -22.53
N ILE A 299 -17.95 -5.64 -21.61
CA ILE A 299 -18.72 -6.86 -21.34
C ILE A 299 -19.19 -6.90 -19.88
N SER A 300 -20.06 -7.83 -19.55
CA SER A 300 -20.46 -8.13 -18.18
C SER A 300 -20.67 -9.63 -18.01
N THR A 301 -20.12 -10.19 -16.94
CA THR A 301 -20.23 -11.61 -16.63
C THR A 301 -20.98 -11.84 -15.30
N PRO A 302 -21.69 -12.99 -15.14
CA PRO A 302 -22.43 -13.29 -13.92
C PRO A 302 -21.54 -13.36 -12.67
N ILE A 303 -22.11 -13.01 -11.52
CA ILE A 303 -21.40 -13.03 -10.24
C ILE A 303 -21.27 -14.46 -9.69
N ILE A 304 -22.29 -15.29 -9.85
CA ILE A 304 -22.34 -16.67 -9.36
C ILE A 304 -22.21 -17.62 -10.53
N LEU A 305 -21.21 -18.49 -10.48
CA LEU A 305 -20.93 -19.46 -11.54
C LEU A 305 -20.62 -20.84 -10.93
N ASN A 306 -20.90 -21.90 -11.70
CA ASN A 306 -20.73 -23.28 -11.29
C ASN A 306 -19.26 -23.64 -11.02
N ARG A 307 -19.03 -24.54 -10.08
CA ARG A 307 -17.72 -25.04 -9.66
C ARG A 307 -16.85 -25.52 -10.83
N SER A 308 -17.44 -26.19 -11.83
CA SER A 308 -16.69 -26.74 -12.96
C SER A 308 -15.89 -25.68 -13.72
N LEU A 309 -16.40 -24.44 -13.83
CA LEU A 309 -15.67 -23.32 -14.42
C LEU A 309 -14.39 -22.97 -13.63
N TRP A 310 -14.49 -23.02 -12.32
CA TRP A 310 -13.38 -22.69 -11.40
C TRP A 310 -12.34 -23.80 -11.35
N GLU A 311 -12.75 -25.05 -11.51
CA GLU A 311 -11.84 -26.21 -11.68
C GLU A 311 -11.10 -26.11 -13.01
N THR A 312 -11.81 -25.85 -14.11
CA THR A 312 -11.18 -25.68 -15.43
C THR A 312 -10.17 -24.55 -15.42
N SER A 313 -10.47 -23.42 -14.79
CA SER A 313 -9.56 -22.28 -14.71
C SER A 313 -8.42 -22.44 -13.69
N GLY A 314 -8.44 -23.44 -12.82
CA GLY A 314 -7.46 -23.66 -11.75
C GLY A 314 -7.70 -22.86 -10.47
N HIS A 315 -8.69 -21.96 -10.45
CA HIS A 315 -8.97 -21.16 -9.25
C HIS A 315 -9.45 -22.00 -8.06
N TRP A 316 -10.12 -23.13 -8.31
CA TRP A 316 -10.60 -24.02 -7.27
C TRP A 316 -9.45 -24.67 -6.49
N ASP A 317 -8.35 -24.98 -7.16
CA ASP A 317 -7.19 -25.62 -6.55
C ASP A 317 -6.24 -24.60 -5.87
N HIS A 318 -5.98 -23.46 -6.53
CA HIS A 318 -4.96 -22.50 -6.09
C HIS A 318 -5.54 -21.29 -5.31
N TYR A 319 -6.85 -21.04 -5.37
CA TYR A 319 -7.43 -19.81 -4.80
C TYR A 319 -8.66 -20.04 -3.90
N LYS A 320 -9.05 -21.29 -3.64
CA LYS A 320 -10.29 -21.67 -2.91
C LYS A 320 -10.42 -20.99 -1.54
N ASN A 321 -9.32 -20.84 -0.80
CA ASN A 321 -9.32 -20.24 0.53
C ASN A 321 -9.80 -18.77 0.55
N ASN A 322 -9.74 -18.11 -0.60
CA ASN A 322 -10.16 -16.73 -0.79
C ASN A 322 -11.53 -16.60 -1.51
N MET A 323 -12.21 -17.71 -1.76
CA MET A 323 -13.48 -17.74 -2.45
C MET A 323 -14.67 -17.89 -1.49
N TYR A 324 -15.78 -17.25 -1.82
CA TYR A 324 -17.08 -17.55 -1.23
C TYR A 324 -17.77 -18.62 -2.07
N THR A 325 -18.19 -19.69 -1.44
CA THR A 325 -18.88 -20.81 -2.11
C THR A 325 -20.26 -21.03 -1.52
N THR A 326 -21.16 -21.60 -2.31
CA THR A 326 -22.50 -21.97 -1.90
C THR A 326 -22.95 -23.23 -2.63
N VAL A 327 -23.96 -23.91 -2.10
CA VAL A 327 -24.58 -25.07 -2.72
C VAL A 327 -25.99 -24.69 -3.15
N ILE A 328 -26.33 -24.90 -4.42
CA ILE A 328 -27.65 -24.66 -4.99
C ILE A 328 -28.06 -25.93 -5.75
N ASP A 329 -29.21 -26.48 -5.41
CA ASP A 329 -29.75 -27.72 -6.04
C ASP A 329 -28.73 -28.89 -6.03
N GLU A 330 -28.05 -29.08 -4.90
CA GLU A 330 -27.00 -30.09 -4.66
C GLU A 330 -25.72 -29.91 -5.50
N GLU A 331 -25.56 -28.78 -6.21
CA GLU A 331 -24.37 -28.42 -6.96
C GLU A 331 -23.58 -27.29 -6.30
N ASP A 332 -22.25 -27.36 -6.36
CA ASP A 332 -21.35 -26.33 -5.86
C ASP A 332 -21.26 -25.14 -6.83
N TYR A 333 -21.42 -23.94 -6.28
CA TYR A 333 -21.22 -22.66 -6.98
C TYR A 333 -20.22 -21.79 -6.22
N ALA A 334 -19.59 -20.88 -6.93
CA ALA A 334 -18.77 -19.84 -6.31
C ALA A 334 -19.21 -18.45 -6.75
N ILE A 335 -19.08 -17.51 -5.82
CA ILE A 335 -19.15 -16.08 -6.12
C ILE A 335 -17.80 -15.69 -6.70
N LYS A 336 -17.77 -15.09 -7.89
CA LYS A 336 -16.53 -14.84 -8.62
C LYS A 336 -15.52 -14.00 -7.81
N PRO A 337 -14.29 -14.52 -7.61
CA PRO A 337 -13.19 -13.78 -7.03
C PRO A 337 -12.40 -12.98 -8.09
N MET A 338 -12.59 -13.35 -9.36
CA MET A 338 -11.95 -12.80 -10.55
C MET A 338 -12.90 -12.87 -11.74
N ASN A 339 -12.67 -12.06 -12.77
CA ASN A 339 -13.54 -11.96 -13.95
C ASN A 339 -13.07 -12.84 -15.12
N CYS A 340 -11.81 -13.28 -15.11
CA CYS A 340 -11.16 -13.94 -16.23
C CYS A 340 -11.88 -15.18 -16.77
N PRO A 341 -12.40 -16.14 -15.97
CA PRO A 341 -13.09 -17.30 -16.53
C PRO A 341 -14.38 -16.92 -17.27
N GLY A 342 -15.11 -15.90 -16.76
CA GLY A 342 -16.27 -15.36 -17.45
C GLY A 342 -15.92 -14.72 -18.80
N GLY A 343 -14.85 -13.92 -18.83
CA GLY A 343 -14.34 -13.30 -20.06
C GLY A 343 -13.92 -14.32 -21.12
N VAL A 344 -13.30 -15.42 -20.69
CA VAL A 344 -12.94 -16.55 -21.56
C VAL A 344 -14.18 -17.18 -22.21
N LEU A 345 -15.27 -17.36 -21.45
CA LEU A 345 -16.53 -17.88 -22.00
C LEU A 345 -17.14 -16.92 -23.04
N VAL A 346 -17.03 -15.62 -22.83
CA VAL A 346 -17.47 -14.60 -23.80
C VAL A 346 -16.64 -14.68 -25.08
N TYR A 347 -15.30 -14.81 -24.96
CA TYR A 347 -14.45 -15.03 -26.14
C TYR A 347 -14.88 -16.26 -26.93
N ALA A 348 -15.10 -17.37 -26.25
CA ALA A 348 -15.47 -18.67 -26.84
C ALA A 348 -16.90 -18.72 -27.42
N SER A 349 -17.74 -17.72 -27.17
CA SER A 349 -19.14 -17.69 -27.62
C SER A 349 -19.30 -17.62 -29.15
N GLU A 350 -18.25 -17.21 -29.87
CA GLU A 350 -18.21 -17.06 -31.32
C GLU A 350 -16.91 -17.57 -31.91
N PRO A 351 -16.92 -18.12 -33.16
CA PRO A 351 -15.68 -18.41 -33.87
C PRO A 351 -14.85 -17.13 -34.10
N ARG A 352 -13.56 -17.20 -33.86
CA ARG A 352 -12.65 -16.06 -34.05
C ARG A 352 -11.64 -16.31 -35.16
N SER A 353 -11.22 -15.23 -35.80
CA SER A 353 -10.15 -15.25 -36.78
C SER A 353 -9.02 -14.25 -36.36
N TYR A 354 -7.85 -14.37 -36.97
CA TYR A 354 -6.75 -13.45 -36.76
C TYR A 354 -7.12 -11.97 -37.03
N ARG A 355 -8.15 -11.72 -37.81
CA ARG A 355 -8.66 -10.37 -38.13
C ARG A 355 -9.44 -9.74 -36.99
N ASP A 356 -9.96 -10.58 -36.06
CA ASP A 356 -10.69 -10.13 -34.89
C ASP A 356 -9.74 -9.79 -33.73
N LEU A 357 -8.44 -10.10 -33.86
CA LEU A 357 -7.41 -9.90 -32.85
C LEU A 357 -6.53 -8.67 -33.17
N PRO A 358 -6.10 -7.89 -32.17
CA PRO A 358 -6.36 -8.10 -30.74
C PRO A 358 -7.81 -7.76 -30.37
N LEU A 359 -8.45 -8.64 -29.59
CA LEU A 359 -9.78 -8.40 -29.02
C LEU A 359 -9.63 -7.93 -27.57
N ARG A 360 -10.00 -6.66 -27.31
CA ARG A 360 -9.88 -6.02 -26.00
C ARG A 360 -11.25 -5.95 -25.33
N MET A 361 -11.49 -6.80 -24.34
CA MET A 361 -12.77 -6.87 -23.63
C MET A 361 -12.58 -6.31 -22.21
N GLY A 362 -13.22 -5.18 -21.93
CA GLY A 362 -13.22 -4.55 -20.61
C GLY A 362 -14.46 -4.91 -19.81
N GLU A 363 -14.31 -5.06 -18.49
CA GLU A 363 -15.40 -5.35 -17.56
C GLU A 363 -15.22 -4.57 -16.27
N LEU A 364 -16.24 -3.79 -15.90
CA LEU A 364 -16.34 -3.23 -14.53
C LEU A 364 -16.94 -4.31 -13.63
N GLY A 365 -16.13 -5.33 -13.33
CA GLY A 365 -16.58 -6.56 -12.72
C GLY A 365 -16.63 -6.50 -11.20
N LEU A 366 -17.81 -6.77 -10.61
CA LEU A 366 -17.95 -6.89 -9.16
C LEU A 366 -17.45 -8.25 -8.71
N VAL A 367 -16.39 -8.27 -7.91
CA VAL A 367 -15.75 -9.48 -7.39
C VAL A 367 -15.79 -9.52 -5.86
N HIS A 368 -15.68 -10.73 -5.30
CA HIS A 368 -15.71 -10.97 -3.87
C HIS A 368 -14.51 -11.83 -3.45
N ARG A 369 -13.78 -11.41 -2.43
CA ARG A 369 -12.63 -12.15 -1.89
C ARG A 369 -12.73 -12.26 -0.38
N HIS A 370 -12.54 -13.46 0.15
CA HIS A 370 -12.54 -13.70 1.59
C HIS A 370 -11.23 -13.23 2.21
N GLU A 371 -11.10 -11.91 2.38
CA GLU A 371 -9.98 -11.32 3.11
C GLU A 371 -10.11 -11.56 4.62
N LYS A 372 -9.00 -11.85 5.30
CA LYS A 372 -8.98 -12.05 6.76
C LYS A 372 -9.36 -10.76 7.49
N SER A 373 -10.13 -10.87 8.56
CA SER A 373 -10.65 -9.72 9.32
C SER A 373 -9.57 -8.73 9.76
N GLY A 374 -8.41 -9.22 10.20
CA GLY A 374 -7.28 -8.37 10.62
C GLY A 374 -6.59 -7.58 9.50
N GLN A 375 -6.92 -7.86 8.24
CA GLN A 375 -6.36 -7.17 7.08
C GLN A 375 -7.28 -6.08 6.52
N LEU A 376 -8.55 -6.04 6.94
CA LEU A 376 -9.53 -5.09 6.43
C LEU A 376 -9.17 -3.65 6.81
N HIS A 377 -9.25 -2.71 5.84
CA HIS A 377 -8.86 -1.32 6.05
C HIS A 377 -9.69 -0.35 5.19
N GLY A 378 -10.85 0.06 5.68
CA GLY A 378 -11.74 0.99 4.97
C GLY A 378 -11.98 0.56 3.53
N LEU A 379 -11.77 1.47 2.56
CA LEU A 379 -11.84 1.16 1.13
C LEU A 379 -10.55 0.53 0.57
N MET A 380 -9.43 0.59 1.30
CA MET A 380 -8.13 0.11 0.82
C MET A 380 -8.07 -1.42 0.73
N ARG A 381 -8.73 -2.12 1.65
CA ARG A 381 -8.83 -3.57 1.64
C ARG A 381 -10.21 -4.03 2.07
N VAL A 382 -10.96 -4.52 1.11
CA VAL A 382 -12.40 -4.87 1.22
C VAL A 382 -12.63 -6.31 0.75
N ARG A 383 -13.81 -6.83 1.05
CA ARG A 383 -14.26 -8.17 0.61
C ARG A 383 -15.13 -8.16 -0.63
N CYS A 384 -15.61 -7.00 -1.03
CA CYS A 384 -16.40 -6.79 -2.24
C CYS A 384 -15.92 -5.51 -2.92
N PHE A 385 -15.52 -5.58 -4.17
CA PHE A 385 -15.04 -4.43 -4.93
C PHE A 385 -15.28 -4.57 -6.42
N THR A 386 -15.37 -3.44 -7.10
CA THR A 386 -15.42 -3.36 -8.55
C THR A 386 -13.99 -3.32 -9.09
N GLN A 387 -13.65 -4.28 -9.92
CA GLN A 387 -12.37 -4.31 -10.63
C GLN A 387 -12.55 -3.71 -12.03
N ASP A 388 -11.67 -2.80 -12.42
CA ASP A 388 -11.63 -2.25 -13.78
C ASP A 388 -10.85 -3.18 -14.72
N ASP A 389 -11.34 -4.38 -14.81
CA ASP A 389 -10.68 -5.49 -15.47
C ASP A 389 -10.79 -5.42 -16.99
N ALA A 390 -9.80 -5.95 -17.67
CA ALA A 390 -9.94 -6.30 -19.08
C ALA A 390 -9.06 -7.47 -19.46
N HIS A 391 -9.54 -8.22 -20.44
CA HIS A 391 -8.88 -9.36 -21.02
C HIS A 391 -8.63 -9.08 -22.50
N ILE A 392 -7.36 -9.14 -22.92
CA ILE A 392 -6.95 -8.91 -24.30
C ILE A 392 -6.52 -10.24 -24.87
N PHE A 393 -7.22 -10.70 -25.90
CA PHE A 393 -6.89 -11.90 -26.64
C PHE A 393 -6.15 -11.49 -27.91
N MET A 394 -5.01 -12.12 -28.19
CA MET A 394 -4.11 -11.66 -29.24
C MET A 394 -3.28 -12.79 -29.85
N THR A 395 -2.65 -12.51 -30.99
CA THR A 395 -1.61 -13.36 -31.56
C THR A 395 -0.25 -13.10 -30.86
N PRO A 396 0.74 -14.03 -30.98
CA PRO A 396 2.06 -13.84 -30.42
C PRO A 396 2.75 -12.55 -30.86
N GLU A 397 2.57 -12.14 -32.11
CA GLU A 397 3.19 -10.94 -32.69
C GLU A 397 2.65 -9.64 -32.10
N GLN A 398 1.44 -9.68 -31.52
CA GLN A 398 0.77 -8.50 -30.95
C GLN A 398 1.15 -8.24 -29.48
N ILE A 399 1.78 -9.18 -28.78
CA ILE A 399 2.07 -9.11 -27.34
C ILE A 399 2.70 -7.77 -26.95
N LYS A 400 3.78 -7.40 -27.62
CA LYS A 400 4.56 -6.22 -27.28
C LYS A 400 3.77 -4.92 -27.44
N ASP A 401 3.02 -4.78 -28.53
CA ASP A 401 2.23 -3.59 -28.80
C ASP A 401 1.06 -3.46 -27.83
N GLU A 402 0.43 -4.58 -27.43
CA GLU A 402 -0.65 -4.56 -26.44
C GLU A 402 -0.14 -4.20 -25.05
N ILE A 403 1.00 -4.72 -24.62
CA ILE A 403 1.62 -4.33 -23.32
C ILE A 403 1.94 -2.83 -23.31
N LYS A 404 2.51 -2.29 -24.41
CA LYS A 404 2.80 -0.85 -24.54
C LYS A 404 1.50 -0.02 -24.49
N GLY A 405 0.46 -0.47 -25.17
CA GLY A 405 -0.86 0.19 -25.16
C GLY A 405 -1.43 0.29 -23.75
N VAL A 406 -1.38 -0.80 -22.97
CA VAL A 406 -1.85 -0.82 -21.58
C VAL A 406 -0.99 0.07 -20.68
N ALA A 407 0.34 -0.02 -20.77
CA ALA A 407 1.25 0.82 -20.00
C ALA A 407 1.03 2.32 -20.27
N THR A 408 0.78 2.68 -21.54
CA THR A 408 0.46 4.05 -21.94
C THR A 408 -0.86 4.51 -21.31
N LEU A 409 -1.89 3.66 -21.29
CA LEU A 409 -3.19 3.96 -20.69
C LEU A 409 -3.06 4.17 -19.17
N ILE A 410 -2.28 3.32 -18.47
CA ILE A 410 -1.99 3.47 -17.05
C ILE A 410 -1.27 4.80 -16.78
N ASN A 411 -0.22 5.11 -17.56
CA ASN A 411 0.51 6.37 -17.43
C ASN A 411 -0.37 7.60 -17.66
N GLN A 412 -1.27 7.56 -18.64
CA GLN A 412 -2.24 8.63 -18.89
C GLN A 412 -3.11 8.90 -17.66
N VAL A 413 -3.64 7.85 -17.04
CA VAL A 413 -4.50 7.98 -15.85
C VAL A 413 -3.71 8.52 -14.68
N TYR A 414 -2.55 7.96 -14.37
CA TYR A 414 -1.77 8.38 -13.20
C TYR A 414 -1.26 9.81 -13.34
N THR A 415 -0.87 10.21 -14.55
CA THR A 415 -0.47 11.59 -14.86
C THR A 415 -1.64 12.56 -14.68
N LEU A 416 -2.86 12.19 -15.10
CA LEU A 416 -4.05 13.04 -14.89
C LEU A 416 -4.26 13.37 -13.41
N PHE A 417 -4.11 12.39 -12.52
CA PHE A 417 -4.28 12.62 -11.08
C PHE A 417 -3.02 13.17 -10.38
N GLY A 418 -1.89 13.30 -11.10
CA GLY A 418 -0.63 13.78 -10.54
C GLY A 418 0.07 12.77 -9.64
N PHE A 419 -0.18 11.47 -9.82
CA PHE A 419 0.47 10.41 -9.07
C PHE A 419 1.87 10.10 -9.59
N LYS A 420 2.78 9.82 -8.65
CA LYS A 420 4.04 9.13 -8.93
C LYS A 420 3.81 7.62 -8.79
N TYR A 421 4.60 6.84 -9.53
CA TYR A 421 4.55 5.39 -9.46
C TYR A 421 5.92 4.78 -9.77
N HIS A 422 6.13 3.55 -9.31
CA HIS A 422 7.24 2.71 -9.75
C HIS A 422 6.69 1.40 -10.30
N VAL A 423 7.54 0.69 -11.05
CA VAL A 423 7.16 -0.52 -11.78
C VAL A 423 7.94 -1.71 -11.25
N GLU A 424 7.26 -2.83 -11.06
CA GLU A 424 7.85 -4.10 -10.68
C GLU A 424 7.51 -5.18 -11.72
N LEU A 425 8.50 -6.01 -12.06
CA LEU A 425 8.32 -7.22 -12.86
C LEU A 425 8.33 -8.42 -11.92
N SER A 426 7.16 -9.02 -11.70
CA SER A 426 6.99 -10.14 -10.78
C SER A 426 7.09 -11.45 -11.55
N THR A 427 7.99 -12.32 -11.10
CA THR A 427 8.30 -13.59 -11.74
C THR A 427 7.54 -14.77 -11.11
N ARG A 428 7.84 -15.97 -11.53
CA ARG A 428 7.12 -17.21 -11.19
C ARG A 428 7.09 -17.50 -9.69
N PRO A 429 5.90 -17.66 -9.06
CA PRO A 429 5.79 -18.12 -7.68
C PRO A 429 6.00 -19.64 -7.55
N GLU A 430 6.23 -20.09 -6.33
CA GLU A 430 6.43 -21.51 -6.01
C GLU A 430 5.18 -22.35 -6.33
N ASP A 431 3.99 -21.87 -5.99
CA ASP A 431 2.70 -22.47 -6.37
C ASP A 431 2.22 -21.86 -7.70
N SER A 432 2.50 -22.55 -8.80
CA SER A 432 2.19 -22.10 -10.15
C SER A 432 1.88 -23.22 -11.11
N MET A 433 1.13 -22.94 -12.18
CA MET A 433 0.86 -23.86 -13.29
C MET A 433 1.66 -23.48 -14.55
N GLY A 434 1.77 -24.43 -15.47
CA GLY A 434 2.44 -24.26 -16.76
C GLY A 434 3.88 -24.76 -16.81
N SER A 435 4.41 -24.85 -18.02
CA SER A 435 5.79 -25.28 -18.27
C SER A 435 6.81 -24.18 -17.99
N ASP A 436 8.07 -24.58 -17.82
CA ASP A 436 9.17 -23.62 -17.64
C ASP A 436 9.33 -22.74 -18.88
N GLU A 437 9.15 -23.34 -20.07
CA GLU A 437 9.25 -22.66 -21.36
C GLU A 437 8.18 -21.56 -21.51
N ASP A 438 6.93 -21.84 -21.12
CA ASP A 438 5.85 -20.83 -21.14
C ASP A 438 6.16 -19.66 -20.21
N TRP A 439 6.70 -19.95 -19.01
CA TRP A 439 7.07 -18.93 -18.04
C TRP A 439 8.25 -18.06 -18.49
N GLU A 440 9.26 -18.66 -19.10
CA GLU A 440 10.39 -17.93 -19.67
C GLU A 440 9.95 -17.02 -20.81
N LEU A 441 9.15 -17.54 -21.74
CA LEU A 441 8.62 -16.79 -22.87
C LEU A 441 7.75 -15.62 -22.42
N ALA A 442 6.86 -15.85 -21.44
CA ALA A 442 5.99 -14.82 -20.91
C ALA A 442 6.79 -13.73 -20.16
N THR A 443 7.75 -14.13 -19.32
CA THR A 443 8.59 -13.19 -18.55
C THR A 443 9.44 -12.33 -19.48
N GLU A 444 10.04 -12.93 -20.53
CA GLU A 444 10.83 -12.19 -21.51
C GLU A 444 9.96 -11.26 -22.36
N GLY A 445 8.74 -11.65 -22.68
CA GLY A 445 7.76 -10.78 -23.35
C GLY A 445 7.47 -9.50 -22.57
N LEU A 446 7.24 -9.64 -21.26
CA LEU A 446 7.03 -8.49 -20.36
C LEU A 446 8.30 -7.64 -20.20
N ARG A 447 9.47 -8.28 -20.01
CA ARG A 447 10.76 -7.61 -19.87
C ARG A 447 11.10 -6.77 -21.10
N SER A 448 11.03 -7.36 -22.29
CA SER A 448 11.35 -6.68 -23.54
C SER A 448 10.44 -5.48 -23.82
N ALA A 449 9.17 -5.55 -23.43
CA ALA A 449 8.26 -4.43 -23.56
C ALA A 449 8.61 -3.27 -22.60
N LEU A 450 8.99 -3.56 -21.35
CA LEU A 450 9.44 -2.56 -20.39
C LEU A 450 10.74 -1.88 -20.85
N ASP A 451 11.70 -2.66 -21.36
CA ASP A 451 12.99 -2.16 -21.85
C ASP A 451 12.78 -1.22 -23.05
N GLU A 452 11.89 -1.57 -24.00
CA GLU A 452 11.57 -0.70 -25.13
C GLU A 452 10.82 0.58 -24.74
N LEU A 453 9.98 0.52 -23.70
CA LEU A 453 9.31 1.70 -23.16
C LEU A 453 10.29 2.61 -22.40
N GLY A 454 11.49 2.12 -22.06
CA GLY A 454 12.46 2.83 -21.23
C GLY A 454 11.95 3.09 -19.82
N LEU A 455 11.03 2.26 -19.31
CA LEU A 455 10.50 2.36 -17.96
C LEU A 455 11.46 1.66 -16.98
N PRO A 456 11.98 2.37 -15.97
CA PRO A 456 12.77 1.74 -14.93
C PRO A 456 11.87 0.81 -14.11
N TYR A 457 12.35 -0.42 -13.84
CA TYR A 457 11.62 -1.40 -13.05
C TYR A 457 12.54 -2.18 -12.13
N VAL A 458 11.95 -2.79 -11.10
CA VAL A 458 12.62 -3.72 -10.18
C VAL A 458 12.05 -5.11 -10.45
N VAL A 459 12.91 -6.14 -10.41
CA VAL A 459 12.46 -7.54 -10.49
C VAL A 459 12.06 -7.98 -9.09
N ASN A 460 10.80 -8.43 -8.95
CA ASN A 460 10.23 -9.01 -7.72
C ASN A 460 10.06 -10.51 -7.94
N GLU A 461 11.03 -11.29 -7.47
CA GLU A 461 11.05 -12.73 -7.70
C GLU A 461 9.98 -13.45 -6.88
N GLY A 462 9.22 -14.33 -7.54
CA GLY A 462 8.24 -15.20 -6.88
C GLY A 462 6.88 -14.55 -6.58
N ASP A 463 6.62 -13.32 -7.01
CA ASP A 463 5.36 -12.59 -6.74
C ASP A 463 4.38 -12.59 -7.93
N GLY A 464 4.63 -13.39 -8.97
CA GLY A 464 3.73 -13.56 -10.10
C GLY A 464 2.39 -14.18 -9.72
N ALA A 465 1.43 -14.16 -10.64
CA ALA A 465 0.18 -14.92 -10.47
C ALA A 465 0.46 -16.41 -10.68
N PHE A 466 -0.41 -17.28 -10.15
CA PHE A 466 -0.23 -18.72 -10.32
C PHE A 466 -0.25 -19.20 -11.79
N TYR A 467 -0.77 -18.37 -12.69
CA TYR A 467 -0.92 -18.65 -14.12
C TYR A 467 0.01 -17.85 -15.05
N GLY A 468 0.77 -16.87 -14.53
CA GLY A 468 1.68 -16.09 -15.35
C GLY A 468 2.40 -14.95 -14.63
N PRO A 469 3.51 -14.44 -15.21
CA PRO A 469 4.24 -13.30 -14.70
C PRO A 469 3.42 -12.01 -14.89
N LYS A 470 3.79 -10.98 -14.13
CA LYS A 470 3.06 -9.70 -14.17
C LYS A 470 3.99 -8.49 -14.07
N ILE A 471 3.53 -7.40 -14.65
CA ILE A 471 4.04 -6.05 -14.39
C ILE A 471 3.08 -5.38 -13.42
N ASP A 472 3.58 -4.92 -12.27
CA ASP A 472 2.81 -4.19 -11.28
C ASP A 472 3.22 -2.72 -11.26
N PHE A 473 2.22 -1.83 -11.27
CA PHE A 473 2.40 -0.40 -11.13
C PHE A 473 1.99 0.00 -9.71
N HIS A 474 2.99 0.33 -8.90
CA HIS A 474 2.82 0.75 -7.53
C HIS A 474 2.69 2.27 -7.45
N LEU A 475 1.49 2.72 -7.18
CA LEU A 475 1.16 4.13 -7.04
C LEU A 475 1.62 4.62 -5.67
N GLU A 476 2.34 5.75 -5.64
CA GLU A 476 2.74 6.44 -4.41
C GLU A 476 1.65 7.44 -4.01
N ASP A 477 1.14 7.32 -2.79
CA ASP A 477 0.18 8.26 -2.24
C ASP A 477 0.87 9.54 -1.71
N CYS A 478 0.06 10.52 -1.29
CA CYS A 478 0.56 11.82 -0.84
C CYS A 478 1.42 11.80 0.44
N ILE A 479 1.56 10.65 1.08
CA ILE A 479 2.38 10.43 2.27
C ILE A 479 3.47 9.39 2.06
N GLY A 480 3.73 9.00 0.80
CA GLY A 480 4.81 8.10 0.40
C GLY A 480 4.52 6.61 0.59
N ARG A 481 3.27 6.21 0.88
CA ARG A 481 2.89 4.79 0.88
C ARG A 481 2.65 4.32 -0.55
N THR A 482 3.02 3.10 -0.85
CA THR A 482 2.82 2.48 -2.16
C THR A 482 1.62 1.55 -2.17
N TRP A 483 0.86 1.60 -3.27
CA TRP A 483 -0.34 0.80 -3.49
C TRP A 483 -0.30 0.17 -4.87
N GLN A 484 -0.31 -1.14 -4.93
CA GLN A 484 -0.49 -1.86 -6.20
C GLN A 484 -1.88 -1.53 -6.76
N CYS A 485 -1.91 -0.87 -7.91
CA CYS A 485 -3.13 -0.49 -8.62
C CYS A 485 -3.13 -1.06 -10.04
N GLY A 486 -2.33 -0.52 -10.95
CA GLY A 486 -2.22 -1.04 -12.30
C GLY A 486 -1.46 -2.37 -12.34
N THR A 487 -1.93 -3.31 -13.16
CA THR A 487 -1.26 -4.60 -13.34
C THR A 487 -1.46 -5.07 -14.78
N ILE A 488 -0.43 -5.69 -15.35
CA ILE A 488 -0.45 -6.37 -16.65
C ILE A 488 0.08 -7.78 -16.43
N GLN A 489 -0.74 -8.80 -16.72
CA GLN A 489 -0.37 -10.21 -16.55
C GLN A 489 -0.49 -10.92 -17.90
N LEU A 490 0.59 -11.57 -18.32
CA LEU A 490 0.61 -12.36 -19.54
C LEU A 490 0.30 -13.82 -19.22
N ASP A 491 -0.69 -14.40 -19.90
CA ASP A 491 -1.25 -15.70 -19.59
C ASP A 491 -1.33 -16.58 -20.85
N PHE A 492 -0.61 -17.69 -20.80
CA PHE A 492 -0.68 -18.77 -21.80
C PHE A 492 -1.56 -19.93 -21.33
N GLN A 493 -1.88 -20.01 -20.02
CA GLN A 493 -2.48 -21.18 -19.39
C GLN A 493 -4.01 -21.24 -19.56
N LEU A 494 -4.73 -20.14 -19.26
CA LEU A 494 -6.18 -20.13 -19.43
C LEU A 494 -6.62 -20.40 -20.86
N PRO A 495 -6.02 -19.80 -21.90
CA PRO A 495 -6.34 -20.17 -23.28
C PRO A 495 -6.15 -21.66 -23.59
N GLN A 496 -5.13 -22.32 -23.02
CA GLN A 496 -4.92 -23.75 -23.18
C GLN A 496 -5.96 -24.57 -22.44
N ARG A 497 -6.24 -24.26 -21.19
CA ARG A 497 -7.18 -25.01 -20.32
C ARG A 497 -8.62 -24.94 -20.82
N PHE A 498 -9.01 -23.82 -21.46
CA PHE A 498 -10.31 -23.62 -22.08
C PHE A 498 -10.35 -23.97 -23.58
N GLU A 499 -9.25 -24.51 -24.12
CA GLU A 499 -9.12 -24.90 -25.50
C GLU A 499 -9.54 -23.81 -26.50
N LEU A 500 -9.19 -22.54 -26.16
CA LEU A 500 -9.53 -21.40 -27.02
C LEU A 500 -8.78 -21.46 -28.35
N GLU A 501 -9.46 -21.04 -29.43
CA GLU A 501 -8.88 -21.06 -30.77
C GLU A 501 -9.23 -19.79 -31.55
N TYR A 502 -8.40 -19.46 -32.53
CA TYR A 502 -8.72 -18.57 -33.64
C TYR A 502 -8.22 -19.19 -34.96
N THR A 503 -8.85 -18.83 -36.07
CA THR A 503 -8.38 -19.23 -37.39
C THR A 503 -7.31 -18.26 -37.88
N GLY A 504 -6.10 -18.76 -38.15
CA GLY A 504 -4.98 -17.97 -38.66
C GLY A 504 -5.12 -17.55 -40.14
N ALA A 505 -4.18 -16.74 -40.62
CA ALA A 505 -4.11 -16.37 -42.05
C ALA A 505 -3.80 -17.55 -42.95
N ASP A 506 -3.20 -18.61 -42.41
CA ASP A 506 -2.92 -19.90 -43.04
C ASP A 506 -4.16 -20.81 -43.14
N GLY A 507 -5.28 -20.42 -42.53
CA GLY A 507 -6.51 -21.22 -42.47
C GLY A 507 -6.55 -22.27 -41.35
N GLU A 508 -5.44 -22.41 -40.60
CA GLU A 508 -5.34 -23.37 -39.52
C GLU A 508 -5.79 -22.79 -38.17
N LYS A 509 -6.03 -23.67 -37.20
CA LYS A 509 -6.42 -23.29 -35.84
C LYS A 509 -5.18 -23.01 -34.97
N HIS A 510 -5.20 -21.85 -34.35
CA HIS A 510 -4.15 -21.41 -33.44
C HIS A 510 -4.70 -21.06 -32.06
N ARG A 511 -3.85 -21.13 -31.03
CA ARG A 511 -4.15 -20.74 -29.66
C ARG A 511 -3.88 -19.25 -29.46
N PRO A 512 -4.86 -18.43 -28.99
CA PRO A 512 -4.58 -17.05 -28.62
C PRO A 512 -3.76 -16.99 -27.34
N ILE A 513 -3.09 -15.87 -27.13
CA ILE A 513 -2.45 -15.48 -25.88
C ILE A 513 -3.36 -14.45 -25.22
N MET A 514 -3.34 -14.41 -23.89
CA MET A 514 -4.22 -13.55 -23.12
C MET A 514 -3.43 -12.62 -22.22
N ILE A 515 -3.83 -11.35 -22.17
CA ILE A 515 -3.41 -10.40 -21.13
C ILE A 515 -4.59 -10.16 -20.21
N HIS A 516 -4.34 -10.26 -18.89
CA HIS A 516 -5.19 -9.71 -17.85
C HIS A 516 -4.65 -8.36 -17.46
N ARG A 517 -5.49 -7.34 -17.37
CA ARG A 517 -4.97 -6.04 -16.94
C ARG A 517 -6.00 -5.21 -16.20
N VAL A 518 -5.52 -4.39 -15.28
CA VAL A 518 -6.27 -3.35 -14.59
C VAL A 518 -5.49 -2.04 -14.65
N VAL A 519 -6.18 -0.90 -14.63
CA VAL A 519 -5.58 0.45 -14.59
C VAL A 519 -5.73 1.03 -13.18
N PHE A 520 -6.93 1.04 -12.65
CA PHE A 520 -7.23 1.46 -11.28
C PHE A 520 -7.05 0.33 -10.26
N GLY A 521 -7.21 -0.91 -10.68
CA GLY A 521 -7.26 -2.09 -9.84
C GLY A 521 -8.63 -2.25 -9.18
N SER A 522 -8.72 -2.10 -7.86
CA SER A 522 -10.00 -1.94 -7.15
C SER A 522 -10.44 -0.49 -7.21
N ILE A 523 -11.62 -0.23 -7.78
CA ILE A 523 -12.22 1.13 -7.82
C ILE A 523 -12.41 1.66 -6.41
N GLU A 524 -12.80 0.84 -5.45
CA GLU A 524 -12.95 1.20 -4.05
C GLU A 524 -11.62 1.66 -3.43
N ARG A 525 -10.54 0.91 -3.65
CA ARG A 525 -9.18 1.29 -3.21
C ARG A 525 -8.74 2.59 -3.87
N PHE A 526 -8.94 2.73 -5.17
CA PHE A 526 -8.55 3.93 -5.90
C PHE A 526 -9.31 5.16 -5.41
N ILE A 527 -10.61 5.04 -5.12
CA ILE A 527 -11.41 6.11 -4.47
C ILE A 527 -10.84 6.43 -3.09
N GLY A 528 -10.48 5.44 -2.29
CA GLY A 528 -9.83 5.65 -1.00
C GLY A 528 -8.53 6.47 -1.13
N ILE A 529 -7.68 6.11 -2.12
CA ILE A 529 -6.46 6.84 -2.44
C ILE A 529 -6.77 8.28 -2.87
N LEU A 530 -7.77 8.48 -3.73
CA LEU A 530 -8.18 9.82 -4.17
C LEU A 530 -8.69 10.69 -3.02
N ILE A 531 -9.47 10.13 -2.08
CA ILE A 531 -9.94 10.84 -0.89
C ILE A 531 -8.74 11.35 -0.09
N GLU A 532 -7.74 10.51 0.15
CA GLU A 532 -6.52 10.87 0.89
C GLU A 532 -5.64 11.84 0.09
N HIS A 533 -5.44 11.60 -1.20
CA HIS A 533 -4.62 12.44 -2.08
C HIS A 533 -5.13 13.88 -2.13
N PHE A 534 -6.43 14.06 -2.36
CA PHE A 534 -7.07 15.37 -2.40
C PHE A 534 -7.52 15.89 -1.02
N ALA A 535 -7.33 15.15 0.06
CA ALA A 535 -7.87 15.45 1.39
C ALA A 535 -9.39 15.77 1.33
N GLY A 536 -10.12 15.03 0.49
CA GLY A 536 -11.55 15.23 0.21
C GLY A 536 -11.88 16.40 -0.71
N ALA A 537 -10.89 17.23 -1.07
CA ALA A 537 -11.07 18.41 -1.92
C ALA A 537 -10.87 18.05 -3.41
N PHE A 538 -11.75 17.22 -3.94
CA PHE A 538 -11.68 16.73 -5.33
C PHE A 538 -11.64 17.87 -6.36
N PRO A 539 -10.95 17.68 -7.52
CA PRO A 539 -11.06 18.61 -8.64
C PRO A 539 -12.51 18.72 -9.09
N THR A 540 -12.87 19.84 -9.71
CA THR A 540 -14.26 20.18 -10.03
C THR A 540 -14.97 19.08 -10.83
N TRP A 541 -14.30 18.53 -11.84
CA TRP A 541 -14.89 17.48 -12.68
C TRP A 541 -15.24 16.20 -11.90
N LEU A 542 -14.51 15.91 -10.82
CA LEU A 542 -14.68 14.71 -10.01
C LEU A 542 -15.56 14.94 -8.77
N ALA A 543 -15.70 16.19 -8.32
CA ALA A 543 -16.43 16.52 -7.11
C ALA A 543 -17.90 16.07 -7.16
N PRO A 544 -18.42 15.38 -6.11
CA PRO A 544 -19.81 14.94 -6.07
C PRO A 544 -20.80 16.11 -6.20
N VAL A 545 -20.48 17.21 -5.53
CA VAL A 545 -21.18 18.50 -5.66
C VAL A 545 -20.17 19.52 -6.18
N GLN A 546 -20.45 20.08 -7.35
CA GLN A 546 -19.54 21.03 -8.02
C GLN A 546 -19.82 22.48 -7.64
N VAL A 547 -21.10 22.78 -7.46
CA VAL A 547 -21.58 24.13 -7.16
C VAL A 547 -22.61 24.10 -6.04
N LYS A 548 -22.51 24.99 -5.08
CA LYS A 548 -23.56 25.26 -4.09
C LYS A 548 -24.12 26.65 -4.23
N VAL A 549 -25.43 26.77 -4.47
CA VAL A 549 -26.12 28.03 -4.57
C VAL A 549 -26.57 28.46 -3.17
N LEU A 550 -26.20 29.67 -2.76
CA LEU A 550 -26.36 30.19 -1.42
C LEU A 550 -27.19 31.50 -1.44
N PRO A 551 -28.53 31.44 -1.30
CA PRO A 551 -29.31 32.63 -1.13
C PRO A 551 -28.99 33.30 0.23
N ILE A 552 -28.83 34.64 0.23
CA ILE A 552 -28.53 35.43 1.43
C ILE A 552 -29.70 35.49 2.42
N SER A 553 -30.93 35.33 1.91
CA SER A 553 -32.15 35.17 2.69
C SER A 553 -33.21 34.43 1.88
N ASP A 554 -34.30 34.01 2.54
CA ASP A 554 -35.43 33.29 1.94
C ASP A 554 -36.13 34.10 0.83
N LYS A 555 -35.98 35.43 0.82
CA LYS A 555 -36.52 36.30 -0.24
C LYS A 555 -35.99 35.98 -1.63
N TYR A 556 -34.78 35.42 -1.71
CA TYR A 556 -34.10 35.12 -2.97
C TYR A 556 -34.12 33.61 -3.29
N ALA A 557 -34.97 32.82 -2.60
CA ALA A 557 -35.10 31.41 -2.83
C ALA A 557 -35.54 31.06 -4.26
N ASP A 558 -36.46 31.84 -4.82
CA ASP A 558 -36.94 31.62 -6.19
C ASP A 558 -35.85 31.90 -7.24
N TYR A 559 -35.03 32.92 -7.03
CA TYR A 559 -33.89 33.18 -7.90
C TYR A 559 -32.80 32.08 -7.76
N ALA A 560 -32.52 31.66 -6.53
CA ALA A 560 -31.60 30.54 -6.28
C ALA A 560 -32.08 29.25 -6.95
N ALA A 561 -33.38 28.98 -6.97
CA ALA A 561 -33.96 27.83 -7.68
C ALA A 561 -33.75 27.93 -9.20
N LYS A 562 -33.96 29.11 -9.80
CA LYS A 562 -33.68 29.32 -11.23
C LYS A 562 -32.20 29.12 -11.58
N VAL A 563 -31.30 29.62 -10.75
CA VAL A 563 -29.85 29.42 -10.91
C VAL A 563 -29.53 27.90 -10.86
N TYR A 564 -30.11 27.20 -9.90
CA TYR A 564 -29.94 25.76 -9.77
C TYR A 564 -30.47 24.99 -10.99
N GLU A 565 -31.67 25.34 -11.48
CA GLU A 565 -32.26 24.72 -12.68
C GLU A 565 -31.33 24.87 -13.89
N SER A 566 -30.85 26.11 -14.14
CA SER A 566 -29.91 26.37 -15.24
C SER A 566 -28.61 25.59 -15.12
N LEU A 567 -28.06 25.45 -13.92
CA LEU A 567 -26.88 24.62 -13.67
C LEU A 567 -27.16 23.13 -13.94
N SER A 568 -28.31 22.63 -13.48
CA SER A 568 -28.74 21.24 -13.69
C SER A 568 -28.98 20.91 -15.16
N GLU A 569 -29.63 21.79 -15.90
CA GLU A 569 -29.84 21.66 -17.35
C GLU A 569 -28.52 21.65 -18.12
N ALA A 570 -27.52 22.41 -17.64
CA ALA A 570 -26.16 22.41 -18.17
C ALA A 570 -25.31 21.17 -17.76
N GLY A 571 -25.91 20.22 -17.02
CA GLY A 571 -25.23 19.00 -16.56
C GLY A 571 -24.26 19.20 -15.40
N ILE A 572 -24.35 20.33 -14.69
CA ILE A 572 -23.52 20.66 -13.53
C ILE A 572 -24.17 20.12 -12.26
N ARG A 573 -23.41 19.39 -11.44
CA ARG A 573 -23.87 18.84 -10.16
C ARG A 573 -23.95 19.97 -9.11
N ALA A 574 -25.15 20.49 -8.90
CA ALA A 574 -25.39 21.60 -7.99
C ALA A 574 -26.31 21.22 -6.82
N GLU A 575 -26.21 21.96 -5.73
CA GLU A 575 -27.13 21.95 -4.59
C GLU A 575 -27.55 23.38 -4.26
N VAL A 576 -28.75 23.58 -3.68
CA VAL A 576 -29.19 24.84 -3.12
C VAL A 576 -29.29 24.71 -1.61
N ASP A 577 -28.78 25.71 -0.87
CA ASP A 577 -28.97 25.78 0.57
C ASP A 577 -30.19 26.64 0.93
N THR A 578 -31.32 25.97 1.06
CA THR A 578 -32.62 26.61 1.36
C THR A 578 -32.85 26.91 2.85
N ARG A 579 -31.89 26.60 3.71
CA ARG A 579 -32.04 26.79 5.16
C ARG A 579 -32.00 28.27 5.51
N SER A 580 -32.79 28.64 6.53
CA SER A 580 -32.83 30.00 7.07
C SER A 580 -31.65 30.29 8.01
N GLU A 581 -30.42 30.25 7.42
CA GLU A 581 -29.16 30.42 8.11
C GLU A 581 -28.40 31.66 7.59
N LYS A 582 -27.51 32.22 8.43
CA LYS A 582 -26.66 33.35 8.03
C LYS A 582 -25.73 32.93 6.88
N ILE A 583 -25.57 33.80 5.90
CA ILE A 583 -24.75 33.54 4.71
C ILE A 583 -23.32 33.10 5.06
N GLY A 584 -22.70 33.71 6.08
CA GLY A 584 -21.38 33.33 6.56
C GLY A 584 -21.29 31.88 7.06
N TYR A 585 -22.36 31.37 7.68
CA TYR A 585 -22.46 29.99 8.09
C TYR A 585 -22.58 29.05 6.87
N LYS A 586 -23.46 29.36 5.93
CA LYS A 586 -23.63 28.60 4.68
C LYS A 586 -22.32 28.51 3.88
N ILE A 587 -21.58 29.61 3.76
CA ILE A 587 -20.26 29.65 3.09
C ILE A 587 -19.26 28.75 3.82
N ARG A 588 -19.17 28.88 5.15
CA ARG A 588 -18.24 28.08 5.96
C ARG A 588 -18.54 26.58 5.85
N GLU A 589 -19.80 26.19 5.86
CA GLU A 589 -20.20 24.80 5.71
C GLU A 589 -19.88 24.25 4.32
N ALA A 590 -20.13 25.02 3.26
CA ALA A 590 -19.76 24.65 1.89
C ALA A 590 -18.23 24.47 1.75
N GLN A 591 -17.44 25.32 2.39
CA GLN A 591 -15.97 25.19 2.46
C GLN A 591 -15.54 23.94 3.22
N THR A 592 -16.18 23.64 4.36
CA THR A 592 -15.92 22.42 5.16
C THR A 592 -16.22 21.16 4.33
N ASN A 593 -17.31 21.18 3.56
CA ASN A 593 -17.69 20.11 2.63
C ASN A 593 -16.85 20.10 1.34
N LYS A 594 -15.80 20.93 1.25
CA LYS A 594 -14.83 20.94 0.13
C LYS A 594 -15.46 21.22 -1.24
N ILE A 595 -16.60 21.90 -1.28
CA ILE A 595 -17.29 22.22 -2.54
C ILE A 595 -16.44 23.18 -3.38
N PRO A 596 -16.20 22.90 -4.67
CA PRO A 596 -15.37 23.74 -5.54
C PRO A 596 -15.85 25.18 -5.68
N TYR A 597 -17.15 25.37 -5.93
CA TYR A 597 -17.75 26.67 -6.18
C TYR A 597 -18.99 26.94 -5.32
N MET A 598 -19.13 28.16 -4.90
CA MET A 598 -20.33 28.71 -4.24
C MET A 598 -20.83 29.90 -5.05
N LEU A 599 -22.11 29.93 -5.34
CA LEU A 599 -22.80 31.08 -5.96
C LEU A 599 -23.67 31.74 -4.92
N VAL A 600 -23.25 32.91 -4.46
CA VAL A 600 -24.04 33.72 -3.52
C VAL A 600 -25.00 34.58 -4.32
N VAL A 601 -26.27 34.54 -3.95
CA VAL A 601 -27.32 35.27 -4.62
C VAL A 601 -28.15 36.10 -3.63
N GLY A 602 -28.34 37.35 -3.97
CA GLY A 602 -29.11 38.34 -3.20
C GLY A 602 -29.86 39.28 -4.11
N GLN A 603 -30.26 40.46 -3.60
CA GLN A 603 -31.04 41.44 -4.34
C GLN A 603 -30.33 41.89 -5.62
N LYS A 604 -29.06 42.21 -5.53
CA LYS A 604 -28.28 42.71 -6.67
C LYS A 604 -28.18 41.65 -7.77
N GLU A 605 -27.86 40.40 -7.39
CA GLU A 605 -27.73 39.29 -8.32
C GLU A 605 -29.06 38.99 -9.02
N GLU A 606 -30.20 39.05 -8.29
CA GLU A 606 -31.53 38.83 -8.86
C GLU A 606 -31.92 39.94 -9.84
N GLU A 607 -31.67 41.22 -9.49
CA GLU A 607 -31.99 42.39 -10.33
C GLU A 607 -31.14 42.42 -11.61
N GLU A 608 -29.85 42.05 -11.51
CA GLU A 608 -28.89 42.08 -12.62
C GLU A 608 -28.81 40.78 -13.42
N GLY A 609 -29.46 39.69 -12.97
CA GLY A 609 -29.36 38.36 -13.58
C GLY A 609 -27.96 37.74 -13.44
N THR A 610 -27.24 38.10 -12.37
CA THR A 610 -25.84 37.65 -12.11
C THR A 610 -25.76 36.72 -10.93
N VAL A 611 -24.54 36.19 -10.67
CA VAL A 611 -24.18 35.43 -9.48
C VAL A 611 -22.86 35.93 -8.91
N SER A 612 -22.73 35.98 -7.60
CA SER A 612 -21.46 36.28 -6.93
C SER A 612 -20.68 35.01 -6.71
N VAL A 613 -19.59 34.83 -7.45
CA VAL A 613 -18.81 33.60 -7.51
C VAL A 613 -17.76 33.56 -6.41
N ARG A 614 -17.76 32.50 -5.64
CA ARG A 614 -16.68 32.18 -4.71
C ARG A 614 -16.15 30.76 -5.02
N SER A 615 -14.84 30.64 -5.14
CA SER A 615 -14.21 29.32 -5.34
C SER A 615 -13.40 28.91 -4.13
N ARG A 616 -13.22 27.61 -4.01
CA ARG A 616 -12.25 27.04 -3.08
C ARG A 616 -10.82 27.44 -3.42
N PHE A 617 -10.55 27.73 -4.69
CA PHE A 617 -9.22 27.96 -5.25
C PHE A 617 -8.72 29.39 -5.04
N ALA A 618 -9.54 30.38 -5.34
CA ALA A 618 -9.16 31.79 -5.32
C ALA A 618 -9.95 32.63 -4.30
N GLY A 619 -10.97 32.07 -3.66
CA GLY A 619 -11.85 32.80 -2.75
C GLY A 619 -12.94 33.56 -3.49
N ASP A 620 -13.07 34.88 -3.27
CA ASP A 620 -14.06 35.73 -3.93
C ASP A 620 -13.56 36.06 -5.35
N GLU A 621 -14.29 35.61 -6.37
CA GLU A 621 -13.98 35.85 -7.79
C GLU A 621 -14.87 36.95 -8.39
N GLY A 622 -15.77 37.57 -7.58
CA GLY A 622 -16.63 38.63 -7.98
C GLY A 622 -17.93 38.20 -8.68
N ALA A 623 -18.64 39.20 -9.23
CA ALA A 623 -19.89 38.97 -9.95
C ALA A 623 -19.65 38.50 -11.39
N SER A 624 -20.46 37.56 -11.86
CA SER A 624 -20.47 37.05 -13.22
C SER A 624 -21.90 36.85 -13.70
N SER A 625 -22.15 36.96 -15.01
CA SER A 625 -23.41 36.43 -15.53
C SER A 625 -23.46 34.92 -15.33
N LEU A 626 -24.65 34.37 -15.13
CA LEU A 626 -24.85 32.92 -14.95
C LEU A 626 -24.35 32.15 -16.16
N GLU A 627 -24.60 32.65 -17.37
CA GLU A 627 -24.15 32.03 -18.63
C GLU A 627 -22.62 31.94 -18.69
N SER A 628 -21.90 33.03 -18.41
CA SER A 628 -20.43 33.03 -18.41
C SER A 628 -19.85 32.09 -17.35
N PHE A 629 -20.48 31.98 -16.19
CA PHE A 629 -20.07 31.02 -15.17
C PHE A 629 -20.28 29.57 -15.64
N ILE A 630 -21.43 29.26 -16.26
CA ILE A 630 -21.73 27.93 -16.80
C ILE A 630 -20.70 27.54 -17.86
N GLU A 631 -20.42 28.44 -18.82
CA GLU A 631 -19.41 28.19 -19.86
C GLU A 631 -18.02 27.92 -19.26
N LYS A 632 -17.61 28.71 -18.27
CA LYS A 632 -16.34 28.56 -17.57
C LYS A 632 -16.23 27.21 -16.91
N ILE A 633 -17.23 26.81 -16.10
CA ILE A 633 -17.17 25.55 -15.34
C ILE A 633 -17.31 24.33 -16.24
N GLN A 634 -18.12 24.40 -17.30
CA GLN A 634 -18.23 23.32 -18.29
C GLN A 634 -16.89 23.08 -18.99
N LYS A 635 -16.15 24.14 -19.33
CA LYS A 635 -14.81 24.02 -19.91
C LYS A 635 -13.82 23.37 -18.93
N GLU A 636 -13.84 23.77 -17.66
CA GLU A 636 -13.04 23.19 -16.59
C GLU A 636 -13.34 21.70 -16.40
N ILE A 637 -14.63 21.33 -16.38
CA ILE A 637 -15.07 19.94 -16.26
C ILE A 637 -14.62 19.11 -17.48
N ALA A 638 -14.85 19.62 -18.68
CA ALA A 638 -14.52 18.90 -19.92
C ALA A 638 -13.00 18.68 -20.10
N SER A 639 -12.19 19.64 -19.69
CA SER A 639 -10.73 19.52 -19.73
C SER A 639 -10.16 18.66 -18.61
N LYS A 640 -10.97 18.29 -17.61
CA LYS A 640 -10.55 17.61 -16.38
C LYS A 640 -9.44 18.36 -15.64
N GLU A 641 -9.53 19.68 -15.62
CA GLU A 641 -8.53 20.57 -15.04
C GLU A 641 -8.29 20.26 -13.55
N MET A 642 -7.01 20.17 -13.17
CA MET A 642 -6.56 20.02 -11.78
C MET A 642 -6.20 21.40 -11.21
N ARG A 643 -7.21 22.27 -11.05
CA ARG A 643 -7.01 23.61 -10.51
C ARG A 643 -6.42 23.56 -9.11
N LYS A 644 -5.31 24.27 -8.87
CA LYS A 644 -4.65 24.37 -7.57
C LYS A 644 -5.14 25.57 -6.78
N MET A 645 -5.03 25.49 -5.45
CA MET A 645 -5.24 26.64 -4.57
C MET A 645 -4.25 27.74 -4.95
N GLU A 646 -4.75 28.97 -5.15
CA GLU A 646 -3.88 30.13 -5.32
C GLU A 646 -3.22 30.47 -3.98
N GLU A 647 -1.89 30.66 -3.98
CA GLU A 647 -1.19 31.15 -2.81
C GLU A 647 -1.72 32.55 -2.46
N LYS A 648 -2.24 32.73 -1.25
CA LYS A 648 -2.60 34.05 -0.78
C LYS A 648 -1.33 34.90 -0.80
N LYS A 649 -1.28 35.87 -1.69
CA LYS A 649 -0.28 36.94 -1.58
C LYS A 649 -0.57 37.69 -0.26
N ASN A 650 0.27 37.42 0.75
CA ASN A 650 0.28 38.14 2.02
C ASN A 650 0.64 39.60 1.78
#